data_b57c22ee7e2b6c52613c48976e664c8e
#
_entry.id   b57c22ee7e2b6c52613c48976e664c8e
#
_cell.length_a   1.000
_cell.length_b   1.000
_cell.length_c   1.000
_cell.angle_alpha   90.00
_cell.angle_beta   90.00
_cell.angle_gamma   90.00
#
_symmetry.space_group_name_H-M   'P 1'
#
loop_
_entity.id
_entity.type
_entity.pdbx_description
1 polymer ?
#
loop_
_entity_poly.entity_id
_entity_poly.type
_entity_poly.pdbx_seq_one_letter_code
_entity_poly.pdbx_strand_id
1 'polypeptide(L)'
;MKKILALMLALLLCISLAACGNNPNTDDPSATTSATTAANAGDDGTRAPIVNPSDPLGPSRPTLDVEGHSDENNDKKCDDCGISVVTTFDFYAINDLHGKFVETSNTAGVEGLTTYMQQSAAADDNPIFLASGDMWQGGPHSNLTKGLIVTDWMNYMGFASMTLGNHEFDWGEEYIEDNAELANFPLLAINIYDKYTNKQVEYCESSVLIECRGLQVGIIGAIGDCYSSISADKVEDVYFKTGSQLTALVKAESEALRAAGADLIVYSLHDGGTGGSVGSYYDNVLSNGYVDIVFEGHSHHSYVLRDAKGVYHLQNSGDNGGISHAELEYNFANGKYSVTEAEHVRSSVYSEYEDAPIVAQLLEKYKDVVGKADEVLGVNSMVKDADRLRDIIAELYFDAGVERWGAEYDIVLGGGYMSAREPGYLHAGTIVYGDLQQIFPFDNELVLCSIQGRDLVNKFLETTNSSYFIFCGSYGNSIRNDIDPDGTYYIITDTYSSNYAPNRLTEIARYDANVFARDLLAEYIKAGNFDTSTGELTSIEQILYLGSNMPANAQTLDAYRVRGEIVEIYNTTYGNMILSDGQGNLLTVYGVSAADGTRYDRMSDKPQVGDIVTLEAPIKRYVNANTGEDIIELFQSVLIELEK
;
A
#
# COMPACT_ATOMS: atom_id res chain seq x y z
N MET A 1 -25.09 -13.44 37.15
CA MET A 1 -23.98 -12.56 36.75
C MET A 1 -24.35 -11.38 35.85
N LYS A 2 -25.52 -11.37 35.17
CA LYS A 2 -25.95 -10.23 34.32
C LYS A 2 -26.50 -8.99 35.03
N LYS A 3 -26.61 -8.96 36.36
CA LYS A 3 -27.11 -7.81 37.13
C LYS A 3 -26.02 -7.02 37.87
N ILE A 4 -24.77 -7.46 37.84
CA ILE A 4 -23.64 -6.79 38.50
C ILE A 4 -22.86 -5.91 37.51
N LEU A 5 -22.93 -6.20 36.19
CA LEU A 5 -22.27 -5.42 35.14
C LEU A 5 -22.99 -4.09 34.83
N ALA A 6 -24.30 -4.01 35.05
CA ALA A 6 -25.09 -2.80 34.82
C ALA A 6 -24.94 -1.73 35.94
N LEU A 7 -24.37 -2.09 37.10
CA LEU A 7 -24.18 -1.15 38.21
C LEU A 7 -22.79 -0.48 38.20
N MET A 8 -21.82 -1.04 37.48
CA MET A 8 -20.49 -0.42 37.33
C MET A 8 -20.41 0.60 36.17
N LEU A 9 -21.29 0.50 35.18
CA LEU A 9 -21.33 1.48 34.07
C LEU A 9 -22.08 2.77 34.44
N ALA A 10 -22.91 2.76 35.51
CA ALA A 10 -23.62 3.93 35.97
C ALA A 10 -22.84 4.79 36.99
N LEU A 11 -21.67 4.33 37.47
CA LEU A 11 -20.85 5.06 38.43
C LEU A 11 -19.69 5.84 37.80
N LEU A 12 -19.43 5.66 36.48
CA LEU A 12 -18.38 6.37 35.74
C LEU A 12 -18.88 7.62 35.01
N LEU A 13 -20.17 7.90 35.00
CA LEU A 13 -20.77 9.08 34.36
C LEU A 13 -21.10 10.25 35.31
N CYS A 14 -20.69 10.22 36.57
CA CYS A 14 -21.04 11.26 37.56
C CYS A 14 -19.86 12.06 38.14
N ILE A 15 -18.65 12.02 37.52
CA ILE A 15 -17.49 12.77 38.07
C ILE A 15 -16.87 13.69 36.99
N SER A 16 -17.66 14.43 36.25
CA SER A 16 -17.11 15.51 35.40
C SER A 16 -18.06 16.70 35.28
N LEU A 17 -18.51 17.23 36.41
CA LEU A 17 -19.20 18.52 36.46
C LEU A 17 -18.99 19.16 37.84
N ALA A 18 -17.86 19.83 38.03
CA ALA A 18 -17.71 20.95 38.97
C ALA A 18 -16.26 21.46 39.01
N ALA A 19 -15.95 22.50 38.26
CA ALA A 19 -15.03 23.57 38.69
C ALA A 19 -15.07 24.72 37.68
N CYS A 20 -16.08 25.58 37.83
CA CYS A 20 -15.97 26.97 37.41
C CYS A 20 -15.46 27.79 38.61
N GLY A 21 -14.46 28.65 38.38
CA GLY A 21 -13.93 29.56 39.40
C GLY A 21 -12.98 30.59 38.82
N ASN A 22 -13.55 31.70 38.35
CA ASN A 22 -13.06 33.07 38.21
C ASN A 22 -11.58 33.46 38.45
N ASN A 23 -10.98 34.01 37.43
CA ASN A 23 -10.35 35.32 37.12
C ASN A 23 -9.86 36.22 38.28
N PRO A 24 -9.03 37.32 38.11
CA PRO A 24 -8.68 38.09 36.90
C PRO A 24 -7.23 38.63 36.76
N ASN A 25 -6.95 39.14 35.53
CA ASN A 25 -6.00 40.21 35.15
C ASN A 25 -4.49 40.02 35.28
N THR A 26 -3.80 40.10 34.13
CA THR A 26 -2.86 41.17 33.79
C THR A 26 -2.64 41.25 32.29
N ASP A 27 -2.69 42.48 31.79
CA ASP A 27 -2.44 42.93 30.42
C ASP A 27 -1.01 42.68 29.94
N ASP A 28 -0.85 42.27 28.70
CA ASP A 28 0.20 42.82 27.82
C ASP A 28 -0.23 42.64 26.34
N PRO A 29 -0.21 43.72 25.55
CA PRO A 29 -0.64 43.70 24.16
C PRO A 29 0.58 43.67 23.24
N SER A 30 0.69 42.70 22.34
CA SER A 30 1.27 42.86 21.00
C SER A 30 1.50 41.55 20.28
N ALA A 31 0.53 41.14 19.50
CA ALA A 31 0.78 40.38 18.27
C ALA A 31 -0.41 40.64 17.33
N THR A 32 -0.26 41.62 16.51
CA THR A 32 -1.14 41.90 15.38
C THR A 32 -0.88 40.86 14.30
N THR A 33 -1.71 39.84 14.21
CA THR A 33 -1.85 39.04 13.00
C THR A 33 -2.69 39.84 12.01
N SER A 34 -2.04 40.36 10.99
CA SER A 34 -2.71 40.93 9.81
C SER A 34 -3.16 39.78 8.92
N ALA A 35 -4.39 39.33 9.07
CA ALA A 35 -5.05 38.55 8.04
C ALA A 35 -5.38 39.50 6.88
N THR A 36 -4.64 39.46 5.80
CA THR A 36 -5.02 40.05 4.52
C THR A 36 -6.04 39.09 3.86
N THR A 37 -7.31 39.45 3.97
CA THR A 37 -8.38 38.88 3.18
C THR A 37 -8.16 39.21 1.71
N ALA A 38 -7.77 38.26 0.91
CA ALA A 38 -7.82 38.35 -0.54
C ALA A 38 -9.28 38.37 -1.01
N ALA A 39 -9.58 39.21 -1.95
CA ALA A 39 -10.93 39.46 -2.44
C ALA A 39 -11.47 38.27 -3.21
N ASN A 40 -12.73 37.90 -2.93
CA ASN A 40 -13.53 36.93 -3.64
C ASN A 40 -13.52 37.14 -5.16
N ALA A 41 -12.91 36.21 -5.87
CA ALA A 41 -13.16 36.00 -7.29
C ALA A 41 -14.04 34.77 -7.45
N GLY A 42 -15.21 34.95 -8.00
CA GLY A 42 -16.18 34.01 -8.56
C GLY A 42 -16.38 32.64 -7.91
N ASP A 43 -17.58 32.40 -7.47
CA ASP A 43 -18.12 31.17 -6.84
C ASP A 43 -18.19 29.99 -7.85
N ASP A 44 -17.05 29.43 -8.24
CA ASP A 44 -16.97 28.18 -9.03
C ASP A 44 -16.62 26.94 -8.20
N GLY A 45 -16.47 27.11 -6.88
CA GLY A 45 -16.18 26.02 -5.93
C GLY A 45 -14.72 25.64 -5.80
N THR A 46 -13.78 26.33 -6.46
CA THR A 46 -12.36 26.17 -6.22
C THR A 46 -11.88 27.12 -5.12
N ARG A 47 -11.07 26.63 -4.19
CA ARG A 47 -10.41 27.45 -3.18
C ARG A 47 -9.25 28.24 -3.81
N ALA A 48 -8.94 29.41 -3.25
CA ALA A 48 -7.75 30.14 -3.64
C ALA A 48 -6.48 29.37 -3.21
N PRO A 49 -5.37 29.44 -4.00
CA PRO A 49 -4.13 28.78 -3.64
C PRO A 49 -3.65 29.16 -2.24
N ILE A 50 -3.21 28.17 -1.45
CA ILE A 50 -2.60 28.42 -0.15
C ILE A 50 -1.17 28.89 -0.37
N VAL A 51 -0.81 30.03 0.19
CA VAL A 51 0.57 30.49 0.27
C VAL A 51 1.15 30.01 1.60
N ASN A 52 2.07 29.05 1.54
CA ASN A 52 2.76 28.57 2.73
C ASN A 52 3.82 29.59 3.17
N PRO A 53 3.68 30.22 4.36
CA PRO A 53 4.57 31.31 4.76
C PRO A 53 5.89 30.85 5.43
N SER A 54 6.12 29.55 5.59
CA SER A 54 7.29 29.05 6.31
C SER A 54 8.12 28.10 5.46
N ASP A 55 9.37 28.44 5.25
CA ASP A 55 10.40 27.52 4.80
C ASP A 55 10.67 26.49 5.91
N PRO A 56 10.33 25.21 5.74
CA PRO A 56 10.47 24.21 6.78
C PRO A 56 11.91 23.78 7.08
N LEU A 57 12.88 24.14 6.24
CA LEU A 57 14.23 23.59 6.27
C LEU A 57 15.36 24.56 6.66
N GLY A 58 15.09 25.76 7.12
CA GLY A 58 16.14 26.65 7.65
C GLY A 58 16.13 28.09 7.14
N PRO A 59 17.12 28.92 7.50
CA PRO A 59 17.15 30.32 7.10
C PRO A 59 17.26 30.43 5.58
N SER A 60 16.29 31.13 4.98
CA SER A 60 16.31 31.46 3.57
C SER A 60 17.69 32.01 3.17
N ARG A 61 18.28 31.42 2.12
CA ARG A 61 19.39 32.13 1.46
C ARG A 61 18.90 33.52 1.06
N PRO A 62 19.77 34.49 1.11
CA PRO A 62 19.40 35.81 0.59
C PRO A 62 18.90 35.62 -0.84
N THR A 63 17.67 36.08 -1.09
CA THR A 63 17.10 36.18 -2.44
C THR A 63 18.15 36.81 -3.33
N LEU A 64 18.52 36.14 -4.43
CA LEU A 64 19.33 36.76 -5.46
C LEU A 64 18.59 38.04 -5.88
N ASP A 65 19.18 39.21 -5.63
CA ASP A 65 18.66 40.46 -6.18
C ASP A 65 18.98 40.47 -7.68
N VAL A 66 18.06 39.86 -8.44
CA VAL A 66 18.19 39.67 -9.89
C VAL A 66 17.31 40.64 -10.68
N GLU A 67 16.59 41.55 -9.99
CA GLU A 67 15.83 42.58 -10.66
C GLU A 67 16.75 43.48 -11.49
N GLY A 68 16.45 43.61 -12.78
CA GLY A 68 17.21 44.45 -13.71
C GLY A 68 18.45 43.80 -14.33
N HIS A 69 18.70 42.53 -14.10
CA HIS A 69 19.78 41.80 -14.76
C HIS A 69 19.33 41.20 -16.10
N SER A 70 20.23 41.17 -17.08
CA SER A 70 20.02 40.56 -18.41
C SER A 70 21.08 39.49 -18.69
N ASP A 71 20.69 38.47 -19.42
CA ASP A 71 21.55 37.37 -19.91
C ASP A 71 21.19 37.14 -21.38
N GLU A 72 21.51 38.11 -22.25
CA GLU A 72 21.17 38.03 -23.68
C GLU A 72 22.05 37.01 -24.41
N ASN A 73 23.27 36.80 -23.92
CA ASN A 73 24.23 35.87 -24.50
C ASN A 73 24.04 34.44 -24.01
N ASN A 74 23.14 34.17 -23.01
CA ASN A 74 22.83 32.89 -22.39
C ASN A 74 24.05 32.17 -21.77
N ASP A 75 24.98 32.93 -21.16
CA ASP A 75 26.13 32.39 -20.44
C ASP A 75 25.89 32.20 -18.93
N LYS A 76 24.62 32.37 -18.48
CA LYS A 76 24.15 32.24 -17.10
C LYS A 76 24.72 33.32 -16.16
N LYS A 77 25.19 34.42 -16.71
CA LYS A 77 25.67 35.57 -15.98
C LYS A 77 25.01 36.83 -16.49
N CYS A 78 24.90 37.79 -15.62
CA CYS A 78 24.43 39.11 -16.04
C CYS A 78 25.42 39.77 -17.00
N ASP A 79 24.94 40.22 -18.17
CA ASP A 79 25.73 40.87 -19.18
C ASP A 79 26.40 42.18 -18.68
N ASP A 80 25.75 42.85 -17.67
CA ASP A 80 26.23 44.12 -17.15
C ASP A 80 27.21 43.98 -15.98
N CYS A 81 26.94 43.05 -15.02
CA CYS A 81 27.70 42.95 -13.77
C CYS A 81 28.40 41.60 -13.56
N GLY A 82 28.12 40.58 -14.38
CA GLY A 82 28.80 39.29 -14.37
C GLY A 82 28.41 38.33 -13.21
N ILE A 83 27.38 38.68 -12.40
CA ILE A 83 26.88 37.76 -11.36
C ILE A 83 26.09 36.62 -11.99
N SER A 84 26.00 35.47 -11.31
CA SER A 84 25.12 34.39 -11.72
C SER A 84 23.66 34.80 -11.66
N VAL A 85 22.92 34.57 -12.75
CA VAL A 85 21.47 34.84 -12.83
C VAL A 85 20.67 33.55 -12.81
N VAL A 86 21.29 32.41 -12.44
CA VAL A 86 20.63 31.14 -12.33
C VAL A 86 20.69 30.61 -10.91
N THR A 87 19.66 29.83 -10.53
CA THR A 87 19.62 29.02 -9.34
C THR A 87 19.17 27.61 -9.70
N THR A 88 19.56 26.63 -8.90
CA THR A 88 19.13 25.25 -9.02
C THR A 88 18.24 24.86 -7.84
N PHE A 89 17.34 23.94 -8.04
CA PHE A 89 16.56 23.31 -7.01
C PHE A 89 16.38 21.85 -7.30
N ASP A 90 16.21 21.11 -6.22
CA ASP A 90 16.00 19.69 -6.24
C ASP A 90 14.59 19.37 -5.77
N PHE A 91 13.93 18.49 -6.52
CA PHE A 91 12.66 17.90 -6.14
C PHE A 91 12.89 16.44 -5.83
N TYR A 92 12.45 16.00 -4.66
CA TYR A 92 12.39 14.61 -4.28
C TYR A 92 10.93 14.22 -4.06
N ALA A 93 10.43 13.30 -4.89
CA ALA A 93 9.05 12.87 -4.85
C ALA A 93 8.96 11.39 -4.46
N ILE A 94 8.07 11.10 -3.52
CA ILE A 94 7.68 9.74 -3.14
C ILE A 94 6.27 9.49 -3.63
N ASN A 95 6.01 8.32 -4.18
CA ASN A 95 4.68 7.82 -4.49
C ASN A 95 4.55 6.39 -4.00
N ASP A 96 3.31 5.97 -3.71
CA ASP A 96 2.99 4.57 -3.39
C ASP A 96 3.92 3.98 -2.31
N LEU A 97 4.14 4.73 -1.22
CA LEU A 97 4.90 4.25 -0.06
C LEU A 97 4.20 3.06 0.60
N HIS A 98 2.86 3.03 0.54
CA HIS A 98 2.03 1.99 1.13
C HIS A 98 2.38 1.68 2.59
N GLY A 99 2.64 2.73 3.38
CA GLY A 99 2.94 2.59 4.79
C GLY A 99 4.13 1.68 5.13
N LYS A 100 5.06 1.46 4.19
CA LYS A 100 6.30 0.69 4.41
C LYS A 100 7.24 1.47 5.33
N PHE A 101 6.84 1.55 6.60
CA PHE A 101 7.46 2.41 7.60
C PHE A 101 8.72 1.81 8.21
N VAL A 102 8.70 0.51 8.50
CA VAL A 102 9.84 -0.21 9.09
C VAL A 102 10.46 -1.13 8.05
N GLU A 103 11.80 -1.19 8.04
CA GLU A 103 12.54 -2.11 7.17
C GLU A 103 12.19 -3.57 7.47
N THR A 104 12.06 -4.35 6.41
CA THR A 104 11.88 -5.81 6.47
C THR A 104 12.83 -6.48 5.50
N SER A 105 12.85 -7.82 5.48
CA SER A 105 13.64 -8.56 4.49
C SER A 105 13.27 -8.26 3.02
N ASN A 106 12.10 -7.68 2.78
CA ASN A 106 11.54 -7.48 1.44
C ASN A 106 11.31 -6.00 1.09
N THR A 107 11.30 -5.11 2.05
CA THR A 107 11.06 -3.67 1.84
C THR A 107 12.04 -2.84 2.64
N ALA A 108 12.55 -1.79 2.00
CA ALA A 108 13.32 -0.77 2.69
C ALA A 108 12.40 0.11 3.52
N GLY A 109 12.42 0.20 4.78
CA GLY A 109 11.63 1.15 5.59
C GLY A 109 11.99 2.61 5.30
N VAL A 110 11.42 3.52 6.08
CA VAL A 110 11.75 4.95 5.96
C VAL A 110 13.01 5.33 6.77
N GLU A 111 13.63 4.38 7.48
CA GLU A 111 14.79 4.59 8.34
C GLU A 111 15.98 5.17 7.56
N GLY A 112 16.53 4.38 6.64
CA GLY A 112 17.62 4.80 5.77
C GLY A 112 17.22 5.89 4.76
N LEU A 113 15.97 5.83 4.27
CA LEU A 113 15.41 6.87 3.40
C LEU A 113 15.43 8.25 4.06
N THR A 114 15.04 8.33 5.33
CA THR A 114 15.08 9.59 6.10
C THR A 114 16.48 10.17 6.14
N THR A 115 17.48 9.34 6.46
CA THR A 115 18.88 9.78 6.51
C THR A 115 19.40 10.20 5.14
N TYR A 116 19.08 9.45 4.08
CA TYR A 116 19.41 9.81 2.71
C TYR A 116 18.83 11.18 2.32
N MET A 117 17.53 11.39 2.51
CA MET A 117 16.85 12.63 2.16
C MET A 117 17.41 13.83 2.96
N GLN A 118 17.71 13.64 4.26
CA GLN A 118 18.33 14.71 5.07
C GLN A 118 19.75 15.07 4.62
N GLN A 119 20.54 14.07 4.19
CA GLN A 119 21.89 14.34 3.67
C GLN A 119 21.82 15.01 2.30
N SER A 120 20.88 14.60 1.42
CA SER A 120 20.61 15.27 0.16
C SER A 120 20.15 16.71 0.39
N ALA A 121 19.22 16.92 1.33
CA ALA A 121 18.79 18.28 1.69
C ALA A 121 19.95 19.18 2.17
N ALA A 122 20.88 18.61 2.93
CA ALA A 122 22.06 19.36 3.38
C ALA A 122 23.06 19.66 2.26
N ALA A 123 23.11 18.80 1.22
CA ALA A 123 23.98 18.97 0.06
C ALA A 123 23.36 19.95 -0.97
N ASP A 124 22.04 19.82 -1.20
CA ASP A 124 21.32 20.51 -2.28
C ASP A 124 20.71 21.85 -1.85
N ASP A 125 20.82 22.18 -0.56
CA ASP A 125 20.46 23.48 -0.01
C ASP A 125 18.98 23.86 -0.24
N ASN A 126 18.09 23.20 0.50
CA ASN A 126 16.63 23.31 0.46
C ASN A 126 15.92 22.63 -0.71
N PRO A 127 15.99 21.31 -0.84
CA PRO A 127 15.17 20.58 -1.81
C PRO A 127 13.69 20.66 -1.42
N ILE A 128 12.82 20.45 -2.41
CA ILE A 128 11.37 20.35 -2.21
C ILE A 128 11.00 18.87 -2.11
N PHE A 129 10.49 18.46 -0.95
CA PHE A 129 9.93 17.11 -0.76
C PHE A 129 8.43 17.12 -1.04
N LEU A 130 7.95 16.20 -1.87
CA LEU A 130 6.53 16.04 -2.17
C LEU A 130 6.12 14.58 -2.25
N ALA A 131 4.84 14.30 -2.09
CA ALA A 131 4.29 12.97 -2.22
C ALA A 131 3.15 12.94 -3.24
N SER A 132 3.17 11.91 -4.11
CA SER A 132 2.22 11.74 -5.21
C SER A 132 1.21 10.62 -4.95
N GLY A 133 0.74 10.48 -3.69
CA GLY A 133 -0.36 9.62 -3.27
C GLY A 133 0.03 8.20 -2.85
N ASP A 134 -0.93 7.50 -2.29
CA ASP A 134 -0.83 6.14 -1.74
C ASP A 134 0.28 6.00 -0.70
N MET A 135 0.31 6.95 0.24
CA MET A 135 1.34 7.00 1.27
C MET A 135 1.02 6.13 2.48
N TRP A 136 -0.26 6.00 2.85
CA TRP A 136 -0.64 5.51 4.18
C TRP A 136 -0.94 4.02 4.25
N GLN A 137 -1.81 3.50 3.36
CA GLN A 137 -2.33 2.14 3.46
C GLN A 137 -1.33 1.10 2.97
N GLY A 138 -1.10 0.02 3.75
CA GLY A 138 -0.27 -1.14 3.38
C GLY A 138 0.52 -1.71 4.55
N GLY A 139 1.57 -1.03 5.01
CA GLY A 139 2.41 -1.51 6.11
C GLY A 139 1.71 -1.54 7.46
N PRO A 140 2.05 -2.49 8.36
CA PRO A 140 1.31 -2.74 9.61
C PRO A 140 1.26 -1.52 10.53
N HIS A 141 2.34 -0.80 10.72
CA HIS A 141 2.42 0.35 11.61
C HIS A 141 1.53 1.50 11.14
N SER A 142 1.51 1.73 9.82
CA SER A 142 0.64 2.73 9.20
C SER A 142 -0.83 2.32 9.26
N ASN A 143 -1.14 1.07 8.92
CA ASN A 143 -2.50 0.55 8.99
C ASN A 143 -3.11 0.65 10.39
N LEU A 144 -2.33 0.30 11.42
CA LEU A 144 -2.77 0.38 12.82
C LEU A 144 -3.02 1.82 13.27
N THR A 145 -2.23 2.77 12.78
CA THR A 145 -2.37 4.20 13.08
C THR A 145 -3.22 4.96 12.07
N LYS A 146 -3.81 4.28 11.08
CA LYS A 146 -4.61 4.91 10.01
C LYS A 146 -3.86 6.05 9.32
N GLY A 147 -2.57 5.83 9.02
CA GLY A 147 -1.73 6.80 8.33
C GLY A 147 -0.99 7.79 9.24
N LEU A 148 -1.45 8.02 10.49
CA LEU A 148 -0.94 9.10 11.35
C LEU A 148 0.58 9.03 11.58
N ILE A 149 1.17 7.82 11.72
CA ILE A 149 2.62 7.69 11.90
C ILE A 149 3.41 8.15 10.67
N VAL A 150 2.89 7.90 9.46
CA VAL A 150 3.50 8.34 8.19
C VAL A 150 3.36 9.86 8.05
N THR A 151 2.19 10.42 8.37
CA THR A 151 1.97 11.87 8.36
C THR A 151 2.88 12.60 9.34
N ASP A 152 3.09 12.07 10.55
CA ASP A 152 4.06 12.61 11.50
C ASP A 152 5.50 12.55 10.99
N TRP A 153 5.88 11.46 10.30
CA TRP A 153 7.18 11.36 9.65
C TRP A 153 7.33 12.40 8.54
N MET A 154 6.31 12.58 7.71
CA MET A 154 6.31 13.61 6.66
C MET A 154 6.40 15.03 7.24
N ASN A 155 5.72 15.29 8.37
CA ASN A 155 5.86 16.54 9.12
C ASN A 155 7.30 16.78 9.57
N TYR A 156 7.95 15.75 10.12
CA TYR A 156 9.36 15.84 10.55
C TYR A 156 10.29 16.08 9.36
N MET A 157 10.02 15.48 8.21
CA MET A 157 10.81 15.65 6.99
C MET A 157 10.58 17.00 6.30
N GLY A 158 9.49 17.71 6.61
CA GLY A 158 9.15 18.98 6.00
C GLY A 158 8.64 18.85 4.57
N PHE A 159 7.76 17.88 4.31
CA PHE A 159 7.10 17.76 3.01
C PHE A 159 6.34 19.06 2.67
N ALA A 160 6.42 19.48 1.42
CA ALA A 160 5.72 20.66 0.92
C ALA A 160 4.25 20.36 0.63
N SER A 161 3.94 19.14 0.24
CA SER A 161 2.57 18.68 -0.04
C SER A 161 2.49 17.16 -0.16
N MET A 162 1.27 16.65 -0.03
CA MET A 162 0.92 15.28 -0.39
C MET A 162 -0.33 15.29 -1.27
N THR A 163 -0.25 14.72 -2.46
CA THR A 163 -1.43 14.46 -3.28
C THR A 163 -2.13 13.21 -2.75
N LEU A 164 -3.47 13.20 -2.72
CA LEU A 164 -4.24 12.02 -2.36
C LEU A 164 -4.22 10.99 -3.49
N GLY A 165 -4.05 9.72 -3.14
CA GLY A 165 -4.24 8.58 -4.02
C GLY A 165 -5.53 7.81 -3.71
N ASN A 166 -5.72 6.65 -4.33
CA ASN A 166 -6.93 5.84 -4.09
C ASN A 166 -6.91 5.13 -2.74
N HIS A 167 -5.75 4.76 -2.25
CA HIS A 167 -5.61 4.05 -0.98
C HIS A 167 -5.70 4.94 0.27
N GLU A 168 -5.70 6.25 0.14
CA GLU A 168 -6.05 7.15 1.24
C GLU A 168 -7.52 7.00 1.65
N PHE A 169 -8.40 6.51 0.77
CA PHE A 169 -9.82 6.29 1.04
C PHE A 169 -10.13 4.93 1.67
N ASP A 170 -9.19 4.02 1.79
CA ASP A 170 -9.46 2.64 2.22
C ASP A 170 -10.11 2.52 3.59
N TRP A 171 -9.92 3.50 4.46
CA TRP A 171 -10.54 3.53 5.78
C TRP A 171 -11.77 4.45 5.87
N GLY A 172 -11.98 5.33 4.90
CA GLY A 172 -13.04 6.34 4.86
C GLY A 172 -12.51 7.77 4.98
N GLU A 173 -13.36 8.73 4.62
CA GLU A 173 -12.98 10.15 4.56
C GLU A 173 -12.60 10.72 5.93
N GLU A 174 -13.18 10.21 7.04
CA GLU A 174 -12.85 10.65 8.40
C GLU A 174 -11.35 10.49 8.74
N TYR A 175 -10.69 9.45 8.23
CA TYR A 175 -9.25 9.26 8.46
C TYR A 175 -8.38 10.16 7.58
N ILE A 176 -8.90 10.62 6.43
CA ILE A 176 -8.25 11.67 5.66
C ILE A 176 -8.32 12.99 6.41
N GLU A 177 -9.48 13.32 7.03
CA GLU A 177 -9.65 14.49 7.88
C GLU A 177 -8.70 14.48 9.07
N ASP A 178 -8.59 13.36 9.81
CA ASP A 178 -7.66 13.19 10.92
C ASP A 178 -6.19 13.43 10.51
N ASN A 179 -5.79 12.89 9.36
CA ASN A 179 -4.45 13.10 8.82
C ASN A 179 -4.23 14.55 8.33
N ALA A 180 -5.24 15.17 7.74
CA ALA A 180 -5.20 16.58 7.34
C ALA A 180 -5.05 17.52 8.54
N GLU A 181 -5.71 17.21 9.68
CA GLU A 181 -5.54 17.97 10.93
C GLU A 181 -4.13 17.82 11.53
N LEU A 182 -3.50 16.64 11.38
CA LEU A 182 -2.15 16.38 11.86
C LEU A 182 -1.06 16.98 10.97
N ALA A 183 -1.31 17.05 9.65
CA ALA A 183 -0.32 17.46 8.67
C ALA A 183 0.06 18.94 8.79
N ASN A 184 1.36 19.22 8.75
CA ASN A 184 1.90 20.60 8.65
C ASN A 184 2.01 21.07 7.19
N PHE A 185 1.53 20.28 6.25
CA PHE A 185 1.51 20.51 4.80
C PHE A 185 0.10 20.25 4.26
N PRO A 186 -0.29 20.84 3.14
CA PRO A 186 -1.61 20.58 2.57
C PRO A 186 -1.69 19.20 1.91
N LEU A 187 -2.80 18.52 2.11
CA LEU A 187 -3.23 17.44 1.24
C LEU A 187 -3.82 18.05 -0.03
N LEU A 188 -3.45 17.54 -1.20
CA LEU A 188 -3.84 18.10 -2.49
C LEU A 188 -4.72 17.13 -3.29
N ALA A 189 -5.87 17.63 -3.77
CA ALA A 189 -6.67 16.97 -4.80
C ALA A 189 -7.69 17.96 -5.40
N ILE A 190 -7.37 18.56 -6.52
CA ILE A 190 -8.19 19.58 -7.18
C ILE A 190 -9.55 19.06 -7.66
N ASN A 191 -9.72 17.75 -7.79
CA ASN A 191 -10.85 17.14 -8.49
C ASN A 191 -11.79 16.32 -7.60
N ILE A 192 -11.71 16.42 -6.27
CA ILE A 192 -12.62 15.75 -5.33
C ILE A 192 -13.70 16.73 -4.87
N TYR A 193 -14.97 16.36 -5.06
CA TYR A 193 -16.11 17.24 -4.83
C TYR A 193 -17.19 16.54 -4.01
N ASP A 194 -17.73 17.23 -3.02
CA ASP A 194 -18.91 16.81 -2.27
C ASP A 194 -20.15 16.75 -3.17
N LYS A 195 -20.88 15.64 -3.15
CA LYS A 195 -22.04 15.38 -4.02
C LYS A 195 -23.22 16.29 -3.75
N TYR A 196 -23.39 16.78 -2.53
CA TYR A 196 -24.56 17.54 -2.11
C TYR A 196 -24.38 19.03 -2.33
N THR A 197 -23.19 19.54 -2.08
CA THR A 197 -22.85 20.96 -2.20
C THR A 197 -22.25 21.31 -3.56
N ASN A 198 -21.73 20.33 -4.29
CA ASN A 198 -20.97 20.51 -5.53
C ASN A 198 -19.74 21.45 -5.34
N LYS A 199 -19.17 21.45 -4.14
CA LYS A 199 -17.95 22.16 -3.81
C LYS A 199 -16.81 21.17 -3.62
N GLN A 200 -15.57 21.63 -3.77
CA GLN A 200 -14.40 20.84 -3.37
C GLN A 200 -14.52 20.48 -1.89
N VAL A 201 -14.10 19.27 -1.53
CA VAL A 201 -14.08 18.79 -0.14
C VAL A 201 -13.17 19.66 0.73
N GLU A 202 -13.41 19.67 2.05
CA GLU A 202 -12.69 20.58 2.94
C GLU A 202 -11.34 20.04 3.45
N TYR A 203 -11.12 18.73 3.37
CA TYR A 203 -9.92 18.07 3.85
C TYR A 203 -8.72 18.15 2.88
N CYS A 204 -8.89 18.68 1.68
CA CYS A 204 -7.79 18.89 0.75
C CYS A 204 -7.91 20.20 -0.03
N GLU A 205 -6.78 20.66 -0.55
CA GLU A 205 -6.66 21.87 -1.36
C GLU A 205 -6.42 21.52 -2.83
N SER A 206 -6.65 22.48 -3.73
CA SER A 206 -6.34 22.33 -5.15
C SER A 206 -4.85 22.34 -5.42
N SER A 207 -4.15 23.22 -4.70
CA SER A 207 -2.73 23.51 -4.92
C SER A 207 -2.11 24.21 -3.72
N VAL A 208 -0.79 24.32 -3.73
CA VAL A 208 -0.03 25.18 -2.81
C VAL A 208 0.97 26.01 -3.60
N LEU A 209 1.21 27.23 -3.15
CA LEU A 209 2.28 28.11 -3.65
C LEU A 209 3.32 28.25 -2.55
N ILE A 210 4.55 27.81 -2.83
CA ILE A 210 5.67 27.85 -1.88
C ILE A 210 6.80 28.71 -2.43
N GLU A 211 7.54 29.36 -1.54
CA GLU A 211 8.77 30.03 -1.90
C GLU A 211 9.96 29.10 -1.68
N CYS A 212 10.81 28.96 -2.69
CA CYS A 212 12.08 28.26 -2.59
C CYS A 212 13.17 29.04 -3.36
N ARG A 213 14.20 29.49 -2.64
CA ARG A 213 15.35 30.21 -3.22
C ARG A 213 14.98 31.43 -4.09
N GLY A 214 13.96 32.18 -3.67
CA GLY A 214 13.47 33.35 -4.40
C GLY A 214 12.54 33.03 -5.57
N LEU A 215 12.21 31.76 -5.81
CA LEU A 215 11.19 31.36 -6.75
C LEU A 215 9.88 31.01 -6.05
N GLN A 216 8.81 31.29 -6.75
CA GLN A 216 7.47 30.87 -6.39
C GLN A 216 7.14 29.57 -7.16
N VAL A 217 7.02 28.47 -6.43
CA VAL A 217 6.69 27.16 -7.01
C VAL A 217 5.26 26.80 -6.66
N GLY A 218 4.40 26.69 -7.68
CA GLY A 218 3.03 26.18 -7.54
C GLY A 218 3.02 24.67 -7.66
N ILE A 219 2.38 23.97 -6.73
CA ILE A 219 2.19 22.52 -6.79
C ILE A 219 0.69 22.24 -6.86
N ILE A 220 0.22 21.63 -7.94
CA ILE A 220 -1.17 21.22 -8.14
C ILE A 220 -1.26 19.72 -7.91
N GLY A 221 -2.23 19.25 -7.09
CA GLY A 221 -2.46 17.82 -6.87
C GLY A 221 -3.75 17.33 -7.52
N ALA A 222 -3.76 16.09 -8.02
CA ALA A 222 -4.97 15.45 -8.53
C ALA A 222 -4.91 13.92 -8.41
N ILE A 223 -6.08 13.31 -8.31
CA ILE A 223 -6.29 11.88 -8.44
C ILE A 223 -6.83 11.56 -9.83
N GLY A 224 -6.20 10.58 -10.53
CA GLY A 224 -6.57 10.20 -11.88
C GLY A 224 -7.65 9.12 -11.94
N ASP A 225 -7.55 8.19 -12.89
CA ASP A 225 -8.52 7.10 -13.12
C ASP A 225 -8.55 6.08 -11.97
N CYS A 226 -7.50 6.03 -11.20
CA CYS A 226 -7.38 5.16 -10.03
C CYS A 226 -8.52 5.35 -9.00
N TYR A 227 -9.25 6.47 -9.01
CA TYR A 227 -10.47 6.63 -8.20
C TYR A 227 -11.47 5.48 -8.43
N SER A 228 -11.46 4.85 -9.60
CA SER A 228 -12.36 3.74 -9.94
C SER A 228 -12.06 2.44 -9.17
N SER A 229 -10.89 2.34 -8.53
CA SER A 229 -10.52 1.21 -7.67
C SER A 229 -10.91 1.40 -6.20
N ILE A 230 -11.36 2.60 -5.82
CA ILE A 230 -11.85 2.88 -4.47
C ILE A 230 -13.19 2.15 -4.25
N SER A 231 -13.35 1.51 -3.09
CA SER A 231 -14.62 0.88 -2.73
C SER A 231 -15.74 1.93 -2.65
N ALA A 232 -16.88 1.64 -3.29
CA ALA A 232 -17.96 2.61 -3.45
C ALA A 232 -18.57 3.11 -2.13
N ASP A 233 -18.52 2.28 -1.09
CA ASP A 233 -18.98 2.62 0.27
C ASP A 233 -18.05 3.59 1.01
N LYS A 234 -16.82 3.76 0.53
CA LYS A 234 -15.83 4.68 1.09
C LYS A 234 -15.88 6.10 0.49
N VAL A 235 -16.66 6.26 -0.57
CA VAL A 235 -16.78 7.52 -1.33
C VAL A 235 -18.25 7.83 -1.66
N GLU A 236 -19.17 7.46 -0.76
CA GLU A 236 -20.62 7.65 -0.98
C GLU A 236 -20.99 9.11 -1.13
N ASP A 237 -20.31 10.00 -0.41
CA ASP A 237 -20.63 11.43 -0.33
C ASP A 237 -19.82 12.31 -1.29
N VAL A 238 -18.83 11.74 -1.98
CA VAL A 238 -17.98 12.48 -2.92
C VAL A 238 -18.04 11.95 -4.35
N TYR A 239 -17.62 12.78 -5.30
CA TYR A 239 -17.40 12.39 -6.68
C TYR A 239 -16.15 13.05 -7.25
N PHE A 240 -15.59 12.44 -8.29
CA PHE A 240 -14.34 12.86 -8.91
C PHE A 240 -14.64 13.51 -10.27
N LYS A 241 -14.09 14.70 -10.49
CA LYS A 241 -14.09 15.32 -11.84
C LYS A 241 -12.91 14.75 -12.62
N THR A 242 -13.18 14.18 -13.79
CA THR A 242 -12.23 13.41 -14.59
C THR A 242 -12.13 13.90 -16.03
N GLY A 243 -11.16 13.38 -16.79
CA GLY A 243 -11.01 13.67 -18.21
C GLY A 243 -10.91 15.17 -18.50
N SER A 244 -11.71 15.68 -19.41
CA SER A 244 -11.69 17.10 -19.79
C SER A 244 -12.07 18.07 -18.66
N GLN A 245 -12.82 17.61 -17.65
CA GLN A 245 -13.13 18.43 -16.48
C GLN A 245 -11.87 18.62 -15.61
N LEU A 246 -11.10 17.54 -15.36
CA LEU A 246 -9.83 17.60 -14.66
C LEU A 246 -8.84 18.50 -15.41
N THR A 247 -8.68 18.31 -16.72
CA THR A 247 -7.82 19.16 -17.55
C THR A 247 -8.19 20.65 -17.40
N ALA A 248 -9.48 20.96 -17.41
CA ALA A 248 -9.95 22.35 -17.27
C ALA A 248 -9.65 22.94 -15.88
N LEU A 249 -9.77 22.13 -14.82
CA LEU A 249 -9.44 22.53 -13.45
C LEU A 249 -7.93 22.82 -13.33
N VAL A 250 -7.07 21.90 -13.74
CA VAL A 250 -5.61 22.05 -13.67
C VAL A 250 -5.15 23.27 -14.48
N LYS A 251 -5.73 23.48 -15.66
CA LYS A 251 -5.46 24.67 -16.48
C LYS A 251 -5.83 25.96 -15.76
N ALA A 252 -7.04 26.06 -15.20
CA ALA A 252 -7.50 27.24 -14.50
C ALA A 252 -6.66 27.54 -13.25
N GLU A 253 -6.28 26.49 -12.51
CA GLU A 253 -5.44 26.59 -11.32
C GLU A 253 -4.02 27.05 -11.67
N SER A 254 -3.44 26.49 -12.73
CA SER A 254 -2.14 26.95 -13.24
C SER A 254 -2.17 28.43 -13.62
N GLU A 255 -3.21 28.88 -14.33
CA GLU A 255 -3.40 30.30 -14.66
C GLU A 255 -3.51 31.17 -13.40
N ALA A 256 -4.22 30.69 -12.36
CA ALA A 256 -4.34 31.38 -11.07
C ALA A 256 -3.01 31.46 -10.32
N LEU A 257 -2.27 30.35 -10.24
CA LEU A 257 -0.94 30.31 -9.62
C LEU A 257 0.06 31.23 -10.35
N ARG A 258 0.07 31.20 -11.68
CA ARG A 258 0.90 32.13 -12.49
C ARG A 258 0.51 33.58 -12.23
N ALA A 259 -0.77 33.89 -12.11
CA ALA A 259 -1.24 35.22 -11.77
C ALA A 259 -0.87 35.65 -10.32
N ALA A 260 -0.75 34.67 -9.42
CA ALA A 260 -0.25 34.87 -8.05
C ALA A 260 1.27 34.97 -7.97
N GLY A 261 2.01 34.81 -9.08
CA GLY A 261 3.45 34.96 -9.18
C GLY A 261 4.25 33.67 -9.26
N ALA A 262 3.60 32.52 -9.52
CA ALA A 262 4.33 31.26 -9.69
C ALA A 262 5.28 31.31 -10.88
N ASP A 263 6.54 31.02 -10.63
CA ASP A 263 7.59 30.88 -11.64
C ASP A 263 7.59 29.48 -12.28
N LEU A 264 7.26 28.46 -11.48
CA LEU A 264 7.17 27.06 -11.88
C LEU A 264 5.85 26.46 -11.42
N ILE A 265 5.31 25.53 -12.22
CA ILE A 265 4.15 24.70 -11.87
C ILE A 265 4.54 23.23 -11.89
N VAL A 266 4.51 22.61 -10.72
CA VAL A 266 4.63 21.17 -10.53
C VAL A 266 3.23 20.57 -10.54
N TYR A 267 3.04 19.48 -11.28
CA TYR A 267 1.82 18.71 -11.23
C TYR A 267 2.09 17.35 -10.57
N SER A 268 1.51 17.15 -9.39
CA SER A 268 1.56 15.88 -8.66
C SER A 268 0.27 15.12 -8.96
N LEU A 269 0.37 14.08 -9.79
CA LEU A 269 -0.77 13.33 -10.32
C LEU A 269 -0.71 11.88 -9.84
N HIS A 270 -1.67 11.47 -9.02
CA HIS A 270 -1.83 10.06 -8.69
C HIS A 270 -2.56 9.32 -9.82
N ASP A 271 -1.84 9.06 -10.92
CA ASP A 271 -2.23 8.28 -12.11
C ASP A 271 -0.97 8.01 -12.94
N GLY A 272 -0.37 6.86 -12.77
CA GLY A 272 0.89 6.51 -13.43
C GLY A 272 0.69 5.79 -14.76
N GLY A 273 1.65 5.99 -15.65
CA GLY A 273 1.76 5.24 -16.89
C GLY A 273 2.37 3.85 -16.69
N THR A 274 2.31 3.05 -17.72
CA THR A 274 2.93 1.72 -17.76
C THR A 274 3.84 1.59 -18.98
N GLY A 275 5.01 1.00 -18.77
CA GLY A 275 5.84 0.51 -19.87
C GLY A 275 6.33 1.55 -20.89
N GLY A 276 6.51 2.81 -20.50
CA GLY A 276 7.06 3.87 -21.36
C GLY A 276 6.02 4.86 -21.89
N SER A 277 4.85 4.90 -21.30
CA SER A 277 3.81 5.93 -21.53
C SER A 277 3.55 6.68 -20.21
N VAL A 278 3.25 7.97 -20.31
CA VAL A 278 2.77 8.79 -19.19
C VAL A 278 1.37 8.34 -18.73
N GLY A 279 0.95 8.77 -17.55
CA GLY A 279 -0.39 8.49 -17.02
C GLY A 279 -1.50 8.82 -18.00
N SER A 280 -2.56 8.02 -18.02
CA SER A 280 -3.66 8.12 -19.00
C SER A 280 -4.50 9.38 -18.82
N TYR A 281 -4.47 9.97 -17.63
CA TYR A 281 -5.20 11.19 -17.26
C TYR A 281 -4.39 12.47 -17.43
N TYR A 282 -3.15 12.36 -17.89
CA TYR A 282 -2.39 13.52 -18.32
C TYR A 282 -2.79 13.94 -19.73
N ASP A 283 -3.37 15.13 -19.85
CA ASP A 283 -3.73 15.70 -21.15
C ASP A 283 -2.57 16.54 -21.72
N ASN A 284 -2.14 16.22 -22.92
CA ASN A 284 -1.08 16.96 -23.63
C ASN A 284 -1.35 18.48 -23.79
N VAL A 285 -2.58 18.94 -23.54
CA VAL A 285 -2.90 20.38 -23.48
C VAL A 285 -2.10 21.06 -22.34
N LEU A 286 -1.88 20.35 -21.23
CA LEU A 286 -1.17 20.86 -20.06
C LEU A 286 0.31 21.16 -20.35
N SER A 287 0.93 20.41 -21.26
CA SER A 287 2.31 20.65 -21.70
C SER A 287 2.51 21.96 -22.50
N ASN A 288 1.46 22.69 -22.80
CA ASN A 288 1.54 23.98 -23.50
C ASN A 288 1.76 25.17 -22.55
N GLY A 289 2.52 24.96 -21.47
CA GLY A 289 2.91 26.01 -20.52
C GLY A 289 1.99 26.11 -19.29
N TYR A 290 1.11 25.11 -19.07
CA TYR A 290 0.33 25.04 -17.85
C TYR A 290 1.06 24.27 -16.75
N VAL A 291 1.80 23.22 -17.08
CA VAL A 291 2.67 22.49 -16.15
C VAL A 291 4.09 22.39 -16.69
N ASP A 292 5.08 22.39 -15.82
CA ASP A 292 6.50 22.42 -16.16
C ASP A 292 7.18 21.09 -15.88
N ILE A 293 6.72 20.33 -14.88
CA ILE A 293 7.16 18.98 -14.51
C ILE A 293 6.02 18.22 -13.86
N VAL A 294 5.99 16.91 -14.02
CA VAL A 294 4.95 16.01 -13.47
C VAL A 294 5.59 14.92 -12.65
N PHE A 295 5.11 14.74 -11.42
CA PHE A 295 5.40 13.57 -10.58
C PHE A 295 4.13 12.71 -10.50
N GLU A 296 4.27 11.42 -10.81
CA GLU A 296 3.15 10.50 -10.96
C GLU A 296 3.22 9.37 -9.91
N GLY A 297 2.11 8.63 -9.72
CA GLY A 297 1.98 7.49 -8.80
C GLY A 297 1.06 6.40 -9.36
N HIS A 298 0.55 5.51 -8.50
CA HIS A 298 -0.45 4.47 -8.74
C HIS A 298 0.03 3.23 -9.50
N SER A 299 0.77 3.35 -10.60
CA SER A 299 1.07 2.19 -11.43
C SER A 299 2.25 1.33 -10.94
N HIS A 300 2.99 1.79 -9.93
CA HIS A 300 4.19 1.14 -9.38
C HIS A 300 5.30 0.86 -10.43
N HIS A 301 5.29 1.59 -11.54
CA HIS A 301 6.32 1.47 -12.57
C HIS A 301 7.31 2.62 -12.49
N SER A 302 8.59 2.31 -12.26
CA SER A 302 9.61 3.36 -12.29
C SER A 302 9.91 3.81 -13.73
N TYR A 303 9.84 5.12 -13.94
CA TYR A 303 10.24 5.74 -15.21
C TYR A 303 10.63 7.20 -15.06
N VAL A 304 11.45 7.65 -15.98
CA VAL A 304 11.66 9.05 -16.31
C VAL A 304 11.36 9.20 -17.79
N LEU A 305 10.28 9.86 -18.12
CA LEU A 305 9.80 10.05 -19.49
C LEU A 305 9.78 11.53 -19.82
N ARG A 306 9.84 11.82 -21.10
CA ARG A 306 9.69 13.18 -21.61
C ARG A 306 8.61 13.17 -22.68
N ASP A 307 7.58 13.99 -22.50
CA ASP A 307 6.49 14.07 -23.46
C ASP A 307 6.91 14.78 -24.76
N ALA A 308 6.01 14.80 -25.75
CA ALA A 308 6.28 15.40 -27.06
C ALA A 308 6.53 16.93 -27.01
N LYS A 309 6.20 17.59 -25.90
CA LYS A 309 6.42 19.02 -25.67
C LYS A 309 7.65 19.31 -24.80
N GLY A 310 8.24 18.26 -24.25
CA GLY A 310 9.44 18.34 -23.46
C GLY A 310 9.23 18.37 -21.96
N VAL A 311 7.99 18.24 -21.46
CA VAL A 311 7.69 18.11 -20.04
C VAL A 311 8.16 16.76 -19.53
N TYR A 312 8.84 16.73 -18.39
CA TYR A 312 9.32 15.52 -17.75
C TYR A 312 8.23 14.93 -16.86
N HIS A 313 8.14 13.61 -16.87
CA HIS A 313 7.27 12.79 -16.06
C HIS A 313 8.12 11.78 -15.30
N LEU A 314 7.98 11.76 -13.98
CA LEU A 314 8.74 10.88 -13.10
C LEU A 314 7.80 10.08 -12.21
N GLN A 315 8.06 8.79 -12.06
CA GLN A 315 7.41 7.92 -11.09
C GLN A 315 8.43 6.92 -10.56
N ASN A 316 8.36 6.59 -9.28
CA ASN A 316 9.14 5.50 -8.70
C ASN A 316 8.34 4.17 -8.68
N SER A 317 8.98 3.08 -8.26
CA SER A 317 8.43 1.72 -8.34
C SER A 317 7.37 1.38 -7.29
N GLY A 318 7.02 2.29 -6.39
CA GLY A 318 6.09 2.00 -5.28
C GLY A 318 6.67 1.08 -4.20
N ASP A 319 5.88 0.78 -3.16
CA ASP A 319 6.26 -0.06 -2.01
C ASP A 319 7.63 0.28 -1.40
N ASN A 320 7.96 1.57 -1.36
CA ASN A 320 9.27 2.11 -1.01
C ASN A 320 10.43 1.52 -1.85
N GLY A 321 10.16 1.18 -3.10
CA GLY A 321 11.18 0.67 -4.03
C GLY A 321 12.14 1.74 -4.57
N GLY A 322 11.85 3.02 -4.33
CA GLY A 322 12.67 4.15 -4.75
C GLY A 322 11.98 5.50 -4.56
N ILE A 323 12.68 6.55 -4.96
CA ILE A 323 12.16 7.91 -5.01
C ILE A 323 12.50 8.55 -6.36
N SER A 324 11.70 9.51 -6.81
CA SER A 324 11.97 10.30 -8.00
C SER A 324 12.75 11.56 -7.62
N HIS A 325 13.83 11.84 -8.33
CA HIS A 325 14.64 13.04 -8.16
C HIS A 325 14.69 13.83 -9.47
N ALA A 326 14.56 15.15 -9.37
CA ALA A 326 14.76 16.06 -10.48
C ALA A 326 15.45 17.34 -10.02
N GLU A 327 16.55 17.73 -10.67
CA GLU A 327 17.17 19.04 -10.54
C GLU A 327 16.69 19.97 -11.66
N LEU A 328 16.23 21.15 -11.28
CA LEU A 328 15.84 22.20 -12.22
C LEU A 328 16.74 23.42 -12.02
N GLU A 329 17.23 23.95 -13.14
CA GLU A 329 17.90 25.23 -13.20
C GLU A 329 16.93 26.29 -13.73
N TYR A 330 16.78 27.38 -13.01
CA TYR A 330 15.96 28.53 -13.40
C TYR A 330 16.83 29.78 -13.61
N ASN A 331 16.60 30.47 -14.73
CA ASN A 331 17.29 31.71 -15.06
C ASN A 331 16.35 32.91 -14.81
N PHE A 332 16.63 33.68 -13.79
CA PHE A 332 15.84 34.86 -13.37
C PHE A 332 15.84 36.00 -14.41
N ALA A 333 16.92 36.13 -15.20
CA ALA A 333 17.02 37.21 -16.19
C ALA A 333 16.05 37.05 -17.36
N ASN A 334 15.63 35.83 -17.67
CA ASN A 334 14.77 35.53 -18.81
C ASN A 334 13.55 34.68 -18.50
N GLY A 335 13.36 34.24 -17.23
CA GLY A 335 12.24 33.46 -16.78
C GLY A 335 12.20 32.02 -17.37
N LYS A 336 13.35 31.49 -17.81
CA LYS A 336 13.43 30.15 -18.39
C LYS A 336 13.98 29.16 -17.38
N TYR A 337 13.44 27.95 -17.43
CA TYR A 337 13.95 26.81 -16.69
C TYR A 337 14.42 25.69 -17.63
N SER A 338 15.25 24.81 -17.08
CA SER A 338 15.62 23.55 -17.72
C SER A 338 15.81 22.48 -16.65
N VAL A 339 15.33 21.26 -16.92
CA VAL A 339 15.63 20.10 -16.09
C VAL A 339 17.06 19.68 -16.45
N THR A 340 17.97 19.76 -15.48
CA THR A 340 19.39 19.43 -15.62
C THR A 340 19.66 17.98 -15.27
N GLU A 341 18.90 17.43 -14.32
CA GLU A 341 18.91 16.03 -13.94
C GLU A 341 17.48 15.53 -13.70
N ALA A 342 17.21 14.29 -14.05
CA ALA A 342 15.96 13.59 -13.72
C ALA A 342 16.24 12.10 -13.66
N GLU A 343 16.02 11.50 -12.49
CA GLU A 343 16.35 10.11 -12.24
C GLU A 343 15.38 9.42 -11.26
N HIS A 344 15.46 8.11 -11.25
CA HIS A 344 14.84 7.25 -10.25
C HIS A 344 15.93 6.71 -9.30
N VAL A 345 15.92 7.15 -8.04
CA VAL A 345 16.84 6.67 -7.00
C VAL A 345 16.22 5.41 -6.37
N ARG A 346 16.88 4.27 -6.55
CA ARG A 346 16.38 2.97 -6.06
C ARG A 346 16.56 2.84 -4.55
N SER A 347 15.68 2.09 -3.90
CA SER A 347 15.75 1.80 -2.46
C SER A 347 17.10 1.19 -2.01
N SER A 348 17.76 0.41 -2.88
CA SER A 348 19.11 -0.12 -2.60
C SER A 348 20.17 0.95 -2.37
N VAL A 349 19.93 2.20 -2.76
CA VAL A 349 20.86 3.31 -2.46
C VAL A 349 20.72 3.73 -1.02
N TYR A 350 19.51 3.93 -0.54
CA TYR A 350 19.27 4.45 0.81
C TYR A 350 19.17 3.37 1.89
N SER A 351 18.97 2.10 1.54
CA SER A 351 19.07 0.99 2.49
C SER A 351 20.48 0.76 3.06
N GLU A 352 21.50 1.40 2.50
CA GLU A 352 22.86 1.37 3.04
C GLU A 352 23.14 2.49 4.06
N TYR A 353 22.19 3.41 4.26
CA TYR A 353 22.33 4.53 5.20
C TYR A 353 21.95 4.10 6.62
N GLU A 354 22.53 4.79 7.61
CA GLU A 354 22.19 4.56 9.01
C GLU A 354 20.74 4.92 9.29
N ASP A 355 20.10 4.16 10.18
CA ASP A 355 18.72 4.38 10.60
C ASP A 355 18.54 5.74 11.26
N ALA A 356 17.58 6.51 10.79
CA ALA A 356 17.26 7.79 11.38
C ALA A 356 16.56 7.62 12.74
N PRO A 357 17.06 8.24 13.81
CA PRO A 357 16.51 8.09 15.16
C PRO A 357 15.03 8.48 15.29
N ILE A 358 14.51 9.30 14.40
CA ILE A 358 13.11 9.74 14.42
C ILE A 358 12.14 8.58 14.24
N VAL A 359 12.50 7.57 13.44
CA VAL A 359 11.61 6.42 13.20
C VAL A 359 11.36 5.67 14.51
N ALA A 360 12.40 5.38 15.27
CA ALA A 360 12.27 4.78 16.60
C ALA A 360 11.47 5.65 17.58
N GLN A 361 11.62 6.99 17.51
CA GLN A 361 10.85 7.92 18.34
C GLN A 361 9.35 7.91 17.97
N LEU A 362 9.02 7.81 16.69
CA LEU A 362 7.62 7.72 16.25
C LEU A 362 7.00 6.37 16.63
N LEU A 363 7.73 5.27 16.49
CA LEU A 363 7.28 3.97 16.99
C LEU A 363 6.99 4.00 18.50
N GLU A 364 7.85 4.63 19.30
CA GLU A 364 7.61 4.81 20.74
C GLU A 364 6.40 5.74 21.01
N LYS A 365 6.22 6.81 20.23
CA LYS A 365 5.05 7.71 20.34
C LYS A 365 3.75 6.94 20.13
N TYR A 366 3.70 6.03 19.18
CA TYR A 366 2.50 5.27 18.82
C TYR A 366 2.46 3.85 19.40
N LYS A 367 3.35 3.49 20.33
CA LYS A 367 3.56 2.11 20.83
C LYS A 367 2.31 1.39 21.31
N ASP A 368 1.37 2.13 21.93
CA ASP A 368 0.12 1.56 22.46
C ASP A 368 -0.81 1.04 21.33
N VAL A 369 -0.59 1.51 20.10
CA VAL A 369 -1.33 1.11 18.91
C VAL A 369 -0.51 0.16 18.06
N VAL A 370 0.73 0.56 17.70
CA VAL A 370 1.58 -0.23 16.79
C VAL A 370 2.08 -1.53 17.41
N GLY A 371 2.12 -1.63 18.75
CA GLY A 371 2.53 -2.84 19.45
C GLY A 371 1.64 -4.07 19.15
N LYS A 372 0.44 -3.85 18.59
CA LYS A 372 -0.39 -4.95 18.08
C LYS A 372 0.30 -5.67 16.91
N ALA A 373 1.13 -5.01 16.13
CA ALA A 373 1.87 -5.65 15.04
C ALA A 373 2.80 -6.78 15.53
N ASP A 374 3.36 -6.61 16.74
CA ASP A 374 4.29 -7.57 17.35
C ASP A 374 3.59 -8.69 18.13
N GLU A 375 2.24 -8.68 18.17
CA GLU A 375 1.48 -9.72 18.87
C GLU A 375 1.74 -11.09 18.23
N VAL A 376 2.34 -12.00 19.01
CA VAL A 376 2.62 -13.36 18.56
C VAL A 376 1.32 -14.14 18.46
N LEU A 377 1.00 -14.63 17.27
CA LEU A 377 -0.19 -15.43 16.98
C LEU A 377 0.06 -16.92 17.14
N GLY A 378 1.24 -17.39 16.72
CA GLY A 378 1.60 -18.80 16.76
C GLY A 378 2.89 -19.09 16.01
N VAL A 379 3.10 -20.35 15.70
CA VAL A 379 4.23 -20.83 14.91
C VAL A 379 3.72 -21.49 13.64
N ASN A 380 4.34 -21.18 12.52
CA ASN A 380 4.11 -21.82 11.24
C ASN A 380 5.31 -22.70 10.90
N SER A 381 5.11 -24.02 10.81
CA SER A 381 6.22 -24.95 10.54
C SER A 381 6.70 -24.86 9.09
N MET A 382 5.92 -24.27 8.18
CA MET A 382 6.23 -24.21 6.76
C MET A 382 5.62 -22.98 6.10
N VAL A 383 6.25 -22.52 5.01
CA VAL A 383 5.73 -21.41 4.20
C VAL A 383 4.34 -21.75 3.66
N LYS A 384 3.41 -20.81 3.80
CA LYS A 384 2.08 -20.90 3.18
C LYS A 384 1.94 -19.81 2.13
N ASP A 385 1.84 -20.21 0.89
CA ASP A 385 1.65 -19.30 -0.24
C ASP A 385 0.26 -18.65 -0.25
N ALA A 386 0.07 -17.67 -1.13
CA ALA A 386 -1.17 -16.93 -1.25
C ALA A 386 -2.37 -17.82 -1.59
N ASP A 387 -2.19 -18.85 -2.41
CA ASP A 387 -3.28 -19.74 -2.80
C ASP A 387 -3.77 -20.55 -1.59
N ARG A 388 -2.82 -21.05 -0.79
CA ARG A 388 -3.16 -21.79 0.43
C ARG A 388 -3.84 -20.89 1.48
N LEU A 389 -3.37 -19.65 1.63
CA LEU A 389 -3.99 -18.69 2.55
C LEU A 389 -5.42 -18.33 2.12
N ARG A 390 -5.65 -18.19 0.80
CA ARG A 390 -6.99 -17.94 0.26
C ARG A 390 -7.96 -19.10 0.53
N ASP A 391 -7.50 -20.34 0.38
CA ASP A 391 -8.32 -21.51 0.68
C ASP A 391 -8.77 -21.50 2.15
N ILE A 392 -7.84 -21.26 3.08
CA ILE A 392 -8.14 -21.16 4.51
C ILE A 392 -9.13 -20.02 4.78
N ILE A 393 -8.91 -18.84 4.21
CA ILE A 393 -9.80 -17.69 4.41
C ILE A 393 -11.21 -17.95 3.85
N ALA A 394 -11.32 -18.61 2.70
CA ALA A 394 -12.61 -18.97 2.14
C ALA A 394 -13.41 -19.91 3.07
N GLU A 395 -12.73 -20.89 3.67
CA GLU A 395 -13.32 -21.78 4.68
C GLU A 395 -13.75 -21.01 5.93
N LEU A 396 -12.87 -20.14 6.44
CA LEU A 396 -13.17 -19.29 7.61
C LEU A 396 -14.36 -18.34 7.37
N TYR A 397 -14.50 -17.78 6.16
CA TYR A 397 -15.67 -16.98 5.80
C TYR A 397 -16.94 -17.82 5.85
N PHE A 398 -16.90 -19.00 5.27
CA PHE A 398 -18.04 -19.92 5.29
C PHE A 398 -18.44 -20.29 6.72
N ASP A 399 -17.48 -20.72 7.54
CA ASP A 399 -17.72 -21.16 8.92
C ASP A 399 -18.27 -20.02 9.78
N ALA A 400 -17.69 -18.83 9.70
CA ALA A 400 -18.16 -17.64 10.40
C ALA A 400 -19.59 -17.26 9.99
N GLY A 401 -19.90 -17.36 8.70
CA GLY A 401 -21.23 -17.11 8.19
C GLY A 401 -22.25 -18.13 8.64
N VAL A 402 -21.91 -19.42 8.60
CA VAL A 402 -22.78 -20.52 9.06
C VAL A 402 -23.03 -20.41 10.57
N GLU A 403 -22.01 -20.10 11.35
CA GLU A 403 -22.17 -19.87 12.79
C GLU A 403 -23.12 -18.71 13.08
N ARG A 404 -23.00 -17.61 12.34
CA ARG A 404 -23.76 -16.37 12.58
C ARG A 404 -25.18 -16.42 12.03
N TRP A 405 -25.38 -16.93 10.83
CA TRP A 405 -26.64 -16.83 10.07
C TRP A 405 -27.21 -18.14 9.56
N GLY A 406 -26.50 -19.28 9.73
CA GLY A 406 -26.92 -20.57 9.19
C GLY A 406 -28.24 -21.10 9.74
N ALA A 407 -28.76 -20.55 10.86
CA ALA A 407 -30.09 -20.87 11.37
C ALA A 407 -31.23 -20.23 10.54
N GLU A 408 -30.95 -19.15 9.80
CA GLU A 408 -31.94 -18.38 9.04
C GLU A 408 -31.74 -18.51 7.53
N TYR A 409 -30.52 -18.74 7.08
CA TYR A 409 -30.14 -18.78 5.67
C TYR A 409 -29.36 -20.03 5.33
N ASP A 410 -29.69 -20.65 4.19
CA ASP A 410 -28.92 -21.78 3.64
C ASP A 410 -27.69 -21.23 2.90
N ILE A 411 -26.58 -21.07 3.63
CA ILE A 411 -25.34 -20.52 3.11
C ILE A 411 -24.61 -21.58 2.32
N VAL A 412 -24.36 -21.32 1.04
CA VAL A 412 -23.78 -22.30 0.12
C VAL A 412 -22.30 -22.10 -0.16
N LEU A 413 -21.77 -20.88 0.09
CA LEU A 413 -20.41 -20.50 -0.29
C LEU A 413 -19.82 -19.46 0.65
N GLY A 414 -18.55 -19.59 0.96
CA GLY A 414 -17.67 -18.55 1.47
C GLY A 414 -16.60 -18.23 0.44
N GLY A 415 -16.34 -16.94 0.19
CA GLY A 415 -15.32 -16.58 -0.76
C GLY A 415 -15.41 -15.13 -1.24
N GLY A 416 -14.46 -14.74 -2.07
CA GLY A 416 -14.40 -13.38 -2.59
C GLY A 416 -13.21 -13.11 -3.51
N TYR A 417 -12.96 -11.84 -3.74
CA TYR A 417 -11.79 -11.35 -4.47
C TYR A 417 -10.76 -10.84 -3.46
N MET A 418 -9.59 -11.45 -3.43
CA MET A 418 -8.49 -10.99 -2.58
C MET A 418 -7.15 -11.15 -3.29
N SER A 419 -6.42 -10.07 -3.35
CA SER A 419 -5.03 -10.06 -3.77
C SER A 419 -4.13 -10.01 -2.53
N ALA A 420 -3.35 -11.06 -2.30
CA ALA A 420 -2.31 -11.02 -1.28
C ALA A 420 -1.22 -10.03 -1.71
N ARG A 421 -0.89 -9.09 -0.84
CA ARG A 421 0.18 -8.12 -1.07
C ARG A 421 1.55 -8.76 -0.76
N GLU A 422 2.62 -8.14 -1.24
CA GLU A 422 3.98 -8.60 -0.94
C GLU A 422 4.24 -8.78 0.56
N PRO A 423 4.88 -9.90 0.99
CA PRO A 423 5.58 -10.87 0.15
C PRO A 423 4.69 -11.95 -0.51
N GLY A 424 3.37 -11.94 -0.32
CA GLY A 424 2.42 -12.89 -0.91
C GLY A 424 2.42 -14.28 -0.27
N TYR A 425 3.09 -14.46 0.86
CA TYR A 425 3.15 -15.72 1.62
C TYR A 425 3.37 -15.44 3.10
N LEU A 426 2.95 -16.36 3.97
CA LEU A 426 3.39 -16.41 5.36
C LEU A 426 4.63 -17.30 5.49
N HIS A 427 5.68 -16.74 6.10
CA HIS A 427 6.95 -17.42 6.32
C HIS A 427 6.83 -18.56 7.34
N ALA A 428 7.80 -19.46 7.37
CA ALA A 428 7.97 -20.42 8.46
C ALA A 428 8.59 -19.69 9.69
N GLY A 429 8.23 -20.16 10.88
CA GLY A 429 8.68 -19.59 12.14
C GLY A 429 7.53 -18.92 12.91
N THR A 430 7.88 -17.99 13.79
CA THR A 430 6.91 -17.24 14.60
C THR A 430 6.14 -16.28 13.73
N ILE A 431 4.82 -16.35 13.76
CA ILE A 431 3.90 -15.45 13.06
C ILE A 431 3.40 -14.40 14.04
N VAL A 432 3.50 -13.15 13.65
CA VAL A 432 2.95 -12.01 14.38
C VAL A 432 1.78 -11.38 13.60
N TYR A 433 0.96 -10.59 14.28
CA TYR A 433 -0.20 -9.94 13.66
C TYR A 433 0.20 -9.03 12.49
N GLY A 434 1.36 -8.40 12.57
CA GLY A 434 1.94 -7.57 11.50
C GLY A 434 2.15 -8.31 10.19
N ASP A 435 2.50 -9.61 10.24
CA ASP A 435 2.66 -10.43 9.04
C ASP A 435 1.32 -10.57 8.29
N LEU A 436 0.22 -10.74 9.04
CA LEU A 436 -1.11 -10.81 8.43
C LEU A 436 -1.55 -9.46 7.85
N GLN A 437 -1.24 -8.35 8.54
CA GLN A 437 -1.55 -7.02 8.02
C GLN A 437 -0.75 -6.67 6.77
N GLN A 438 0.49 -7.15 6.66
CA GLN A 438 1.30 -6.92 5.47
C GLN A 438 0.74 -7.64 4.25
N ILE A 439 0.26 -8.87 4.42
CA ILE A 439 -0.27 -9.69 3.32
C ILE A 439 -1.73 -9.34 3.00
N PHE A 440 -2.54 -9.07 4.03
CA PHE A 440 -3.95 -8.74 3.94
C PHE A 440 -4.23 -7.38 4.62
N PRO A 441 -3.77 -6.27 4.03
CA PRO A 441 -3.78 -4.97 4.68
C PRO A 441 -5.16 -4.31 4.74
N PHE A 442 -6.13 -4.78 3.95
CA PHE A 442 -7.44 -4.14 3.80
C PHE A 442 -8.39 -4.46 4.96
N ASP A 443 -9.12 -3.46 5.40
CA ASP A 443 -10.14 -3.56 6.46
C ASP A 443 -11.50 -3.93 5.84
N ASN A 444 -11.55 -5.05 5.11
CA ASN A 444 -12.77 -5.56 4.51
C ASN A 444 -13.57 -6.37 5.54
N GLU A 445 -14.79 -5.91 5.84
CA GLU A 445 -15.71 -6.57 6.77
C GLU A 445 -16.46 -7.72 6.07
N LEU A 446 -16.86 -8.75 6.84
CA LEU A 446 -17.65 -9.85 6.31
C LEU A 446 -19.11 -9.44 6.13
N VAL A 447 -19.69 -9.86 5.00
CA VAL A 447 -21.08 -9.59 4.66
C VAL A 447 -21.80 -10.85 4.18
N LEU A 448 -23.05 -11.00 4.60
CA LEU A 448 -24.00 -11.95 4.03
C LEU A 448 -24.66 -11.31 2.82
N CYS A 449 -24.54 -11.94 1.67
CA CYS A 449 -25.12 -11.46 0.41
C CYS A 449 -26.08 -12.49 -0.20
N SER A 450 -27.07 -11.99 -0.95
CA SER A 450 -27.86 -12.81 -1.86
C SER A 450 -27.39 -12.64 -3.29
N ILE A 451 -27.46 -13.74 -4.04
CA ILE A 451 -27.03 -13.81 -5.44
C ILE A 451 -27.95 -14.74 -6.24
N GLN A 452 -28.24 -14.39 -7.50
CA GLN A 452 -28.95 -15.29 -8.41
C GLN A 452 -28.05 -16.45 -8.85
N GLY A 453 -28.62 -17.65 -9.01
CA GLY A 453 -27.84 -18.84 -9.35
C GLY A 453 -27.01 -18.71 -10.61
N ARG A 454 -27.52 -18.07 -11.68
CA ARG A 454 -26.75 -17.78 -12.90
C ARG A 454 -25.53 -16.90 -12.64
N ASP A 455 -25.68 -15.90 -11.75
CA ASP A 455 -24.58 -15.00 -11.39
C ASP A 455 -23.59 -15.70 -10.45
N LEU A 456 -24.07 -16.54 -9.53
CA LEU A 456 -23.21 -17.37 -8.69
C LEU A 456 -22.28 -18.25 -9.53
N VAL A 457 -22.84 -18.94 -10.54
CA VAL A 457 -22.02 -19.76 -11.45
C VAL A 457 -21.04 -18.90 -12.24
N ASN A 458 -21.52 -17.87 -12.93
CA ASN A 458 -20.70 -17.09 -13.87
C ASN A 458 -19.64 -16.21 -13.18
N LYS A 459 -19.94 -15.70 -11.99
CA LYS A 459 -19.07 -14.71 -11.32
C LYS A 459 -18.11 -15.32 -10.31
N PHE A 460 -18.49 -16.43 -9.68
CA PHE A 460 -17.69 -17.09 -8.65
C PHE A 460 -17.21 -18.48 -9.07
N LEU A 461 -18.11 -19.37 -9.52
CA LEU A 461 -17.77 -20.77 -9.75
C LEU A 461 -17.06 -21.06 -11.08
N GLU A 462 -17.21 -20.18 -12.09
CA GLU A 462 -16.55 -20.30 -13.41
C GLU A 462 -15.41 -19.30 -13.62
N THR A 463 -15.10 -18.49 -12.59
CA THR A 463 -13.99 -17.55 -12.72
C THR A 463 -12.65 -18.26 -12.88
N THR A 464 -11.82 -17.76 -13.79
CA THR A 464 -10.44 -18.19 -13.99
C THR A 464 -9.43 -17.25 -13.33
N ASN A 465 -9.92 -16.20 -12.65
CA ASN A 465 -9.06 -15.24 -11.98
C ASN A 465 -8.48 -15.87 -10.70
N SER A 466 -7.16 -16.01 -10.64
CA SER A 466 -6.44 -16.58 -9.49
C SER A 466 -6.59 -15.75 -8.20
N SER A 467 -7.05 -14.50 -8.30
CA SER A 467 -7.32 -13.66 -7.11
C SER A 467 -8.63 -14.02 -6.41
N TYR A 468 -9.52 -14.79 -7.04
CA TYR A 468 -10.72 -15.29 -6.37
C TYR A 468 -10.40 -16.52 -5.52
N PHE A 469 -10.99 -16.58 -4.33
CA PHE A 469 -10.96 -17.72 -3.43
C PHE A 469 -12.39 -18.16 -3.12
N ILE A 470 -12.64 -19.46 -3.05
CA ILE A 470 -13.99 -20.03 -2.95
C ILE A 470 -13.95 -21.30 -2.12
N PHE A 471 -14.83 -21.38 -1.13
CA PHE A 471 -15.14 -22.57 -0.37
C PHE A 471 -16.65 -22.85 -0.41
N CYS A 472 -17.04 -24.03 -0.88
CA CYS A 472 -18.44 -24.39 -1.10
C CYS A 472 -19.05 -25.23 0.03
N GLY A 473 -18.42 -25.32 1.17
CA GLY A 473 -18.92 -26.08 2.32
C GLY A 473 -19.23 -27.53 1.99
N SER A 474 -20.39 -28.02 2.44
CA SER A 474 -20.84 -29.40 2.19
C SER A 474 -21.18 -29.71 0.73
N TYR A 475 -21.32 -28.70 -0.11
CA TYR A 475 -21.60 -28.89 -1.54
C TYR A 475 -20.35 -29.27 -2.33
N GLY A 476 -19.17 -28.88 -1.88
CA GLY A 476 -17.90 -29.11 -2.56
C GLY A 476 -17.93 -28.69 -4.04
N ASN A 477 -17.13 -29.35 -4.87
CA ASN A 477 -17.08 -29.08 -6.32
C ASN A 477 -18.35 -29.47 -7.09
N SER A 478 -19.31 -30.15 -6.47
CA SER A 478 -20.56 -30.57 -7.12
C SER A 478 -21.61 -29.49 -7.18
N ILE A 479 -21.45 -28.40 -6.42
CA ILE A 479 -22.43 -27.31 -6.34
C ILE A 479 -22.82 -26.76 -7.72
N ARG A 480 -21.89 -26.70 -8.67
CA ARG A 480 -22.14 -26.18 -10.04
C ARG A 480 -23.28 -26.94 -10.76
N ASN A 481 -23.40 -28.22 -10.52
CA ASN A 481 -24.39 -29.08 -11.18
C ASN A 481 -25.78 -28.95 -10.54
N ASP A 482 -25.84 -28.48 -9.31
CA ASP A 482 -27.05 -28.40 -8.50
C ASP A 482 -27.63 -26.99 -8.40
N ILE A 483 -26.96 -25.98 -8.99
CA ILE A 483 -27.43 -24.59 -9.00
C ILE A 483 -28.59 -24.40 -10.00
N ASP A 484 -29.76 -24.00 -9.48
CA ASP A 484 -30.85 -23.47 -10.31
C ASP A 484 -30.49 -22.06 -10.76
N PRO A 485 -30.36 -21.78 -12.07
CA PRO A 485 -30.02 -20.43 -12.57
C PRO A 485 -30.97 -19.33 -12.13
N ASP A 486 -32.22 -19.65 -11.85
CA ASP A 486 -33.27 -18.71 -11.44
C ASP A 486 -33.49 -18.73 -9.91
N GLY A 487 -32.78 -19.58 -9.18
CA GLY A 487 -32.79 -19.65 -7.72
C GLY A 487 -32.02 -18.49 -7.08
N THR A 488 -32.36 -18.17 -5.83
CA THR A 488 -31.61 -17.23 -4.99
C THR A 488 -30.79 -18.00 -3.98
N TYR A 489 -29.51 -17.66 -3.88
CA TYR A 489 -28.55 -18.31 -2.99
C TYR A 489 -27.92 -17.30 -2.03
N TYR A 490 -27.44 -17.78 -0.90
CA TYR A 490 -26.81 -16.96 0.12
C TYR A 490 -25.33 -17.32 0.23
N ILE A 491 -24.50 -16.28 0.22
CA ILE A 491 -23.04 -16.42 0.28
C ILE A 491 -22.45 -15.47 1.31
N ILE A 492 -21.32 -15.86 1.88
CA ILE A 492 -20.49 -14.99 2.71
C ILE A 492 -19.32 -14.49 1.87
N THR A 493 -19.15 -13.18 1.88
CA THR A 493 -18.03 -12.50 1.22
C THR A 493 -17.57 -11.32 2.07
N ASP A 494 -16.74 -10.46 1.51
CA ASP A 494 -16.32 -9.22 2.17
C ASP A 494 -16.90 -7.97 1.46
N THR A 495 -16.77 -6.82 2.13
CA THR A 495 -17.30 -5.55 1.64
C THR A 495 -16.72 -5.14 0.29
N TYR A 496 -15.43 -5.38 0.04
CA TYR A 496 -14.82 -5.11 -1.26
C TYR A 496 -15.42 -6.00 -2.35
N SER A 497 -15.45 -7.31 -2.13
CA SER A 497 -15.94 -8.29 -3.10
C SER A 497 -17.43 -8.08 -3.41
N SER A 498 -18.24 -7.69 -2.42
CA SER A 498 -19.67 -7.42 -2.60
C SER A 498 -19.95 -6.17 -3.43
N ASN A 499 -19.08 -5.17 -3.35
CA ASN A 499 -19.23 -3.87 -4.03
C ASN A 499 -18.44 -3.77 -5.34
N TYR A 500 -17.48 -4.69 -5.58
CA TYR A 500 -16.65 -4.65 -6.78
C TYR A 500 -17.49 -4.82 -8.06
N ALA A 501 -17.48 -3.82 -8.93
CA ALA A 501 -18.12 -3.90 -10.24
C ALA A 501 -17.31 -4.88 -11.14
N PRO A 502 -17.94 -5.80 -11.86
CA PRO A 502 -19.38 -5.97 -12.17
C PRO A 502 -20.14 -6.87 -11.17
N ASN A 503 -19.57 -7.20 -10.04
CA ASN A 503 -20.08 -8.23 -9.12
C ASN A 503 -20.96 -7.68 -8.00
N ARG A 504 -21.44 -6.42 -8.12
CA ARG A 504 -22.24 -5.82 -7.06
C ARG A 504 -23.36 -6.76 -6.61
N LEU A 505 -23.24 -7.23 -5.37
CA LEU A 505 -24.16 -8.16 -4.74
C LEU A 505 -25.19 -7.41 -3.90
N THR A 506 -26.28 -8.09 -3.53
CA THR A 506 -27.23 -7.52 -2.59
C THR A 506 -26.85 -7.92 -1.18
N GLU A 507 -26.28 -6.98 -0.43
CA GLU A 507 -25.99 -7.16 1.00
C GLU A 507 -27.29 -7.36 1.78
N ILE A 508 -27.34 -8.36 2.66
CA ILE A 508 -28.47 -8.67 3.55
C ILE A 508 -28.12 -8.27 4.98
N ALA A 509 -26.93 -8.62 5.41
CA ALA A 509 -26.46 -8.36 6.75
C ALA A 509 -24.93 -8.21 6.76
N ARG A 510 -24.43 -7.45 7.71
CA ARG A 510 -23.01 -7.27 7.95
C ARG A 510 -22.61 -7.99 9.23
N TYR A 511 -21.42 -8.57 9.25
CA TYR A 511 -20.83 -9.17 10.44
C TYR A 511 -20.55 -8.07 11.49
N ASP A 512 -20.07 -8.45 12.64
CA ASP A 512 -19.74 -7.46 13.68
C ASP A 512 -18.66 -6.49 13.13
N ALA A 513 -18.87 -5.20 13.33
CA ALA A 513 -17.95 -4.15 12.89
C ALA A 513 -16.53 -4.38 13.43
N ASN A 514 -15.53 -4.07 12.60
CA ASN A 514 -14.11 -4.26 12.90
C ASN A 514 -13.65 -5.72 13.04
N VAL A 515 -14.36 -6.68 12.48
CA VAL A 515 -13.90 -8.06 12.30
C VAL A 515 -13.57 -8.27 10.83
N PHE A 516 -12.29 -8.39 10.53
CA PHE A 516 -11.77 -8.51 9.18
C PHE A 516 -11.31 -9.94 8.88
N ALA A 517 -11.11 -10.26 7.61
CA ALA A 517 -10.59 -11.57 7.18
C ALA A 517 -9.31 -12.00 7.91
N ARG A 518 -8.37 -11.05 8.08
CA ARG A 518 -7.13 -11.31 8.80
C ARG A 518 -7.33 -11.60 10.29
N ASP A 519 -8.39 -11.05 10.92
CA ASP A 519 -8.68 -11.33 12.34
C ASP A 519 -9.19 -12.75 12.52
N LEU A 520 -10.03 -13.26 11.60
CA LEU A 520 -10.42 -14.67 11.58
C LEU A 520 -9.20 -15.57 11.42
N LEU A 521 -8.29 -15.22 10.52
CA LEU A 521 -7.05 -15.96 10.33
C LEU A 521 -6.14 -15.89 11.57
N ALA A 522 -6.06 -14.72 12.22
CA ALA A 522 -5.31 -14.57 13.47
C ALA A 522 -5.84 -15.49 14.58
N GLU A 523 -7.16 -15.52 14.79
CA GLU A 523 -7.77 -16.41 15.78
C GLU A 523 -7.61 -17.89 15.41
N TYR A 524 -7.66 -18.24 14.12
CA TYR A 524 -7.40 -19.59 13.63
C TYR A 524 -5.96 -20.03 13.94
N ILE A 525 -4.97 -19.15 13.75
CA ILE A 525 -3.57 -19.39 14.10
C ILE A 525 -3.40 -19.54 15.62
N LYS A 526 -3.97 -18.62 16.41
CA LYS A 526 -3.91 -18.67 17.89
C LYS A 526 -4.53 -19.94 18.47
N ALA A 527 -5.56 -20.48 17.82
CA ALA A 527 -6.17 -21.74 18.20
C ALA A 527 -5.30 -22.98 17.89
N GLY A 528 -4.14 -22.80 17.26
CA GLY A 528 -3.23 -23.89 16.88
C GLY A 528 -3.65 -24.66 15.64
N ASN A 529 -4.64 -24.18 14.90
CA ASN A 529 -5.16 -24.87 13.72
C ASN A 529 -4.31 -24.65 12.46
N PHE A 530 -3.35 -23.75 12.52
CA PHE A 530 -2.55 -23.35 11.37
C PHE A 530 -1.35 -24.26 11.13
N ASP A 531 -0.75 -24.77 12.19
CA ASP A 531 0.33 -25.75 12.11
C ASP A 531 -0.24 -27.16 12.16
N THR A 532 -0.41 -27.74 10.99
CA THR A 532 -0.95 -29.09 10.81
C THR A 532 0.15 -30.14 10.66
N SER A 533 1.39 -29.82 11.08
CA SER A 533 2.48 -30.78 11.09
C SER A 533 2.17 -31.93 12.05
N THR A 534 2.30 -33.16 11.56
CA THR A 534 2.17 -34.35 12.41
C THR A 534 3.33 -34.49 13.40
N GLY A 535 4.47 -33.78 13.14
CA GLY A 535 5.71 -33.87 13.92
C GLY A 535 6.39 -35.24 13.88
N GLU A 536 5.72 -36.27 13.38
CA GLU A 536 6.22 -37.63 13.28
C GLU A 536 6.82 -37.91 11.89
N LEU A 537 7.89 -38.70 11.87
CA LEU A 537 8.51 -39.12 10.61
C LEU A 537 7.60 -40.07 9.85
N THR A 538 7.30 -39.71 8.60
CA THR A 538 6.56 -40.54 7.64
C THR A 538 7.57 -41.09 6.63
N SER A 539 7.47 -42.39 6.32
CA SER A 539 8.38 -43.01 5.36
C SER A 539 8.11 -42.55 3.92
N ILE A 540 9.13 -42.52 3.08
CA ILE A 540 9.02 -42.19 1.65
C ILE A 540 7.98 -43.13 0.97
N GLU A 541 7.99 -44.44 1.29
CA GLU A 541 7.02 -45.37 0.78
C GLU A 541 5.57 -44.97 1.12
N GLN A 542 5.32 -44.54 2.36
CA GLN A 542 4.00 -44.09 2.79
C GLN A 542 3.57 -42.77 2.11
N ILE A 543 4.48 -41.83 1.91
CA ILE A 543 4.22 -40.59 1.15
C ILE A 543 3.79 -40.94 -0.29
N LEU A 544 4.54 -41.78 -0.95
CA LEU A 544 4.23 -42.23 -2.32
C LEU A 544 2.86 -42.95 -2.40
N TYR A 545 2.53 -43.79 -1.39
CA TYR A 545 1.23 -44.43 -1.30
C TYR A 545 0.10 -43.41 -1.10
N LEU A 546 0.24 -42.49 -0.18
CA LEU A 546 -0.76 -41.43 0.06
C LEU A 546 -0.97 -40.60 -1.21
N GLY A 547 0.10 -40.09 -1.81
CA GLY A 547 0.04 -39.28 -3.02
C GLY A 547 -0.59 -40.00 -4.20
N SER A 548 -0.34 -41.31 -4.38
CA SER A 548 -0.92 -42.09 -5.48
C SER A 548 -2.45 -42.23 -5.39
N ASN A 549 -3.01 -42.10 -4.20
CA ASN A 549 -4.45 -42.15 -3.95
C ASN A 549 -5.14 -40.78 -4.00
N MET A 550 -4.38 -39.70 -4.19
CA MET A 550 -4.93 -38.34 -4.29
C MET A 550 -5.51 -38.08 -5.70
N PRO A 551 -6.47 -37.15 -5.83
CA PRO A 551 -6.88 -36.62 -7.13
C PRO A 551 -5.71 -36.00 -7.87
N ALA A 552 -5.76 -35.97 -9.22
CA ALA A 552 -4.76 -35.25 -10.03
C ALA A 552 -4.69 -33.75 -9.66
N ASN A 553 -3.50 -33.25 -9.51
CA ASN A 553 -3.18 -31.86 -9.11
C ASN A 553 -3.71 -31.45 -7.70
N ALA A 554 -4.07 -32.40 -6.87
CA ALA A 554 -4.42 -32.14 -5.48
C ALA A 554 -3.17 -32.06 -4.59
N GLN A 555 -3.32 -31.34 -3.48
CA GLN A 555 -2.32 -31.20 -2.43
C GLN A 555 -2.96 -31.53 -1.08
N THR A 556 -2.19 -32.14 -0.16
CA THR A 556 -2.66 -32.37 1.21
C THR A 556 -2.73 -31.08 2.01
N LEU A 557 -3.65 -31.03 2.96
CA LEU A 557 -3.71 -29.95 3.95
C LEU A 557 -2.56 -30.10 4.96
N ASP A 558 -2.32 -31.31 5.39
CA ASP A 558 -1.29 -31.62 6.39
C ASP A 558 0.09 -31.66 5.77
N ALA A 559 1.07 -31.21 6.54
CA ALA A 559 2.48 -31.37 6.26
C ALA A 559 3.00 -32.68 6.86
N TYR A 560 3.87 -33.32 6.12
CA TYR A 560 4.49 -34.58 6.49
C TYR A 560 5.99 -34.39 6.66
N ARG A 561 6.53 -34.90 7.77
CA ARG A 561 7.96 -34.87 8.03
C ARG A 561 8.61 -36.10 7.43
N VAL A 562 9.53 -35.92 6.50
CA VAL A 562 10.15 -37.00 5.72
C VAL A 562 11.66 -36.90 5.83
N ARG A 563 12.32 -38.02 6.08
CA ARG A 563 13.77 -38.15 6.12
C ARG A 563 14.27 -38.99 4.96
N GLY A 564 15.30 -38.53 4.26
CA GLY A 564 15.91 -39.24 3.14
C GLY A 564 17.29 -38.73 2.78
N GLU A 565 18.06 -39.56 2.04
CA GLU A 565 19.33 -39.14 1.45
C GLU A 565 19.08 -38.41 0.14
N ILE A 566 19.76 -37.30 -0.08
CA ILE A 566 19.70 -36.56 -1.34
C ILE A 566 20.52 -37.31 -2.40
N VAL A 567 19.85 -37.86 -3.39
CA VAL A 567 20.53 -38.57 -4.49
C VAL A 567 20.72 -37.71 -5.73
N GLU A 568 19.96 -36.65 -5.88
CA GLU A 568 20.05 -35.71 -6.99
C GLU A 568 19.56 -34.33 -6.57
N ILE A 569 20.16 -33.24 -7.09
CA ILE A 569 19.68 -31.88 -7.04
C ILE A 569 19.63 -31.36 -8.46
N TYR A 570 18.41 -31.22 -9.04
CA TYR A 570 18.23 -30.82 -10.44
C TYR A 570 17.89 -29.33 -10.62
N ASN A 571 17.65 -28.59 -9.52
CA ASN A 571 17.51 -27.14 -9.54
C ASN A 571 18.18 -26.54 -8.30
N THR A 572 19.31 -25.87 -8.51
CA THR A 572 20.14 -25.31 -7.43
C THR A 572 19.68 -23.92 -6.96
N THR A 573 18.70 -23.31 -7.60
CA THR A 573 18.10 -22.04 -7.18
C THR A 573 17.05 -22.29 -6.10
N TYR A 574 16.16 -23.25 -6.36
CA TYR A 574 15.03 -23.53 -5.48
C TYR A 574 15.24 -24.78 -4.61
N GLY A 575 16.30 -25.55 -4.84
CA GLY A 575 16.57 -26.78 -4.09
C GLY A 575 15.65 -27.92 -4.49
N ASN A 576 15.22 -28.00 -5.79
CA ASN A 576 14.49 -29.17 -6.23
C ASN A 576 15.40 -30.37 -6.28
N MET A 577 15.01 -31.45 -5.64
CA MET A 577 15.87 -32.61 -5.44
C MET A 577 15.09 -33.94 -5.44
N ILE A 578 15.83 -35.04 -5.44
CA ILE A 578 15.29 -36.40 -5.25
C ILE A 578 15.86 -36.94 -3.95
N LEU A 579 14.95 -37.43 -3.08
CA LEU A 579 15.29 -38.18 -1.87
C LEU A 579 15.18 -39.67 -2.08
N SER A 580 16.03 -40.43 -1.43
CA SER A 580 15.99 -41.90 -1.38
C SER A 580 15.90 -42.37 0.07
N ASP A 581 15.13 -43.46 0.29
CA ASP A 581 15.10 -44.18 1.56
C ASP A 581 16.14 -45.33 1.66
N GLY A 582 16.97 -45.49 0.60
CA GLY A 582 17.91 -46.60 0.50
C GLY A 582 17.28 -47.99 0.24
N GLN A 583 15.96 -48.07 0.10
CA GLN A 583 15.20 -49.33 -0.16
C GLN A 583 14.64 -49.40 -1.58
N GLY A 584 14.96 -48.37 -2.39
CA GLY A 584 14.55 -48.30 -3.79
C GLY A 584 13.42 -47.30 -4.06
N ASN A 585 12.88 -46.67 -3.03
CA ASN A 585 11.88 -45.59 -3.20
C ASN A 585 12.60 -44.26 -3.43
N LEU A 586 12.10 -43.49 -4.39
CA LEU A 586 12.57 -42.15 -4.74
C LEU A 586 11.42 -41.17 -4.62
N LEU A 587 11.63 -40.07 -3.93
CA LEU A 587 10.63 -39.04 -3.70
C LEU A 587 11.11 -37.71 -4.29
N THR A 588 10.30 -37.12 -5.14
CA THR A 588 10.55 -35.77 -5.68
C THR A 588 10.28 -34.72 -4.63
N VAL A 589 11.15 -33.71 -4.57
CA VAL A 589 10.98 -32.53 -3.73
C VAL A 589 11.00 -31.30 -4.64
N TYR A 590 9.94 -30.51 -4.57
CA TYR A 590 9.80 -29.26 -5.34
C TYR A 590 9.96 -28.05 -4.41
N GLY A 591 11.19 -27.52 -4.36
CA GLY A 591 11.56 -26.40 -3.52
C GLY A 591 11.93 -26.77 -2.08
N VAL A 592 13.03 -26.19 -1.60
CA VAL A 592 13.47 -26.28 -0.21
C VAL A 592 13.84 -24.89 0.28
N SER A 593 13.36 -24.53 1.45
CA SER A 593 13.73 -23.30 2.19
C SER A 593 14.22 -23.65 3.59
N ALA A 594 14.98 -22.75 4.20
CA ALA A 594 15.27 -22.82 5.63
C ALA A 594 14.02 -22.48 6.45
N ALA A 595 14.03 -22.74 7.76
CA ALA A 595 12.91 -22.47 8.66
C ALA A 595 12.55 -20.96 8.73
N ASP A 596 13.49 -20.08 8.47
CA ASP A 596 13.30 -18.63 8.40
C ASP A 596 12.82 -18.13 7.02
N GLY A 597 12.48 -19.05 6.10
CA GLY A 597 12.06 -18.74 4.73
C GLY A 597 13.21 -18.48 3.76
N THR A 598 14.47 -18.53 4.20
CA THR A 598 15.62 -18.32 3.31
C THR A 598 15.62 -19.36 2.18
N ARG A 599 15.59 -18.88 0.95
CA ARG A 599 15.59 -19.74 -0.26
C ARG A 599 16.88 -20.55 -0.35
N TYR A 600 16.80 -21.77 -0.89
CA TYR A 600 17.88 -22.74 -0.99
C TYR A 600 19.22 -22.16 -1.47
N ASP A 601 19.24 -21.37 -2.55
CA ASP A 601 20.48 -20.80 -3.12
C ASP A 601 21.18 -19.80 -2.19
N ARG A 602 20.45 -19.23 -1.24
CA ARG A 602 20.93 -18.24 -0.27
C ARG A 602 21.23 -18.81 1.12
N MET A 603 20.93 -20.09 1.37
CA MET A 603 21.25 -20.74 2.63
C MET A 603 22.78 -20.75 2.86
N SER A 604 23.21 -20.41 4.07
CA SER A 604 24.63 -20.48 4.49
C SER A 604 25.13 -21.91 4.57
N ASP A 605 24.28 -22.84 5.02
CA ASP A 605 24.57 -24.28 5.13
C ASP A 605 23.52 -25.05 4.30
N LYS A 606 23.70 -25.00 2.99
CA LYS A 606 22.75 -25.68 2.08
C LYS A 606 23.04 -27.15 1.93
N PRO A 607 22.00 -28.01 1.86
CA PRO A 607 22.13 -29.42 1.59
C PRO A 607 22.84 -29.74 0.27
N GLN A 608 23.56 -30.84 0.21
CA GLN A 608 24.28 -31.33 -0.97
C GLN A 608 23.88 -32.77 -1.28
N VAL A 609 24.19 -33.25 -2.47
CA VAL A 609 24.02 -34.67 -2.82
C VAL A 609 24.88 -35.53 -1.88
N GLY A 610 24.25 -36.56 -1.30
CA GLY A 610 24.82 -37.46 -0.28
C GLY A 610 24.50 -37.06 1.15
N ASP A 611 24.02 -35.85 1.41
CA ASP A 611 23.55 -35.44 2.73
C ASP A 611 22.20 -36.11 3.04
N ILE A 612 21.94 -36.34 4.33
CA ILE A 612 20.63 -36.79 4.80
C ILE A 612 19.87 -35.59 5.32
N VAL A 613 18.66 -35.39 4.81
CA VAL A 613 17.79 -34.29 5.23
C VAL A 613 16.51 -34.80 5.86
N THR A 614 16.01 -34.05 6.84
CA THR A 614 14.63 -34.14 7.29
C THR A 614 13.92 -32.90 6.75
N LEU A 615 12.94 -33.13 5.88
CA LEU A 615 12.10 -32.08 5.28
C LEU A 615 10.67 -32.19 5.82
N GLU A 616 9.98 -31.07 5.91
CA GLU A 616 8.55 -31.02 6.22
C GLU A 616 7.81 -30.27 5.10
N ALA A 617 6.77 -30.92 4.55
CA ALA A 617 6.02 -30.40 3.41
C ALA A 617 4.67 -31.11 3.23
N PRO A 618 3.68 -30.47 2.56
CA PRO A 618 2.52 -31.17 2.03
C PRO A 618 2.93 -32.11 0.89
N ILE A 619 2.10 -33.13 0.67
CA ILE A 619 2.20 -34.00 -0.49
C ILE A 619 1.39 -33.36 -1.62
N LYS A 620 1.97 -33.27 -2.81
CA LYS A 620 1.27 -32.85 -4.02
C LYS A 620 1.37 -33.94 -5.09
N ARG A 621 0.26 -34.24 -5.73
CA ARG A 621 0.22 -35.08 -6.92
C ARG A 621 0.13 -34.17 -8.15
N TYR A 622 1.22 -33.98 -8.84
CA TYR A 622 1.29 -33.18 -10.06
C TYR A 622 1.06 -34.05 -11.30
N VAL A 623 0.05 -33.72 -12.10
CA VAL A 623 -0.23 -34.38 -13.37
C VAL A 623 -0.15 -33.36 -14.50
N ASN A 624 0.82 -33.55 -15.38
CA ASN A 624 1.00 -32.69 -16.55
C ASN A 624 0.02 -33.08 -17.66
N ALA A 625 -0.96 -32.23 -17.94
CA ALA A 625 -2.00 -32.47 -18.92
C ALA A 625 -1.45 -32.65 -20.37
N ASN A 626 -0.27 -32.12 -20.68
CA ASN A 626 0.32 -32.20 -22.02
C ASN A 626 1.21 -33.42 -22.23
N THR A 627 1.94 -33.87 -21.19
CA THR A 627 2.90 -34.98 -21.28
C THR A 627 2.33 -36.28 -20.68
N GLY A 628 1.31 -36.17 -19.83
CA GLY A 628 0.78 -37.30 -19.06
C GLY A 628 1.69 -37.75 -17.92
N GLU A 629 2.68 -36.96 -17.57
CA GLU A 629 3.60 -37.21 -16.45
C GLU A 629 2.85 -37.05 -15.15
N ASP A 630 2.99 -38.02 -14.23
CA ASP A 630 2.30 -38.11 -12.94
C ASP A 630 3.36 -38.24 -11.85
N ILE A 631 3.55 -37.17 -11.07
CA ILE A 631 4.60 -37.07 -10.06
C ILE A 631 3.97 -36.88 -8.69
N ILE A 632 4.45 -37.64 -7.72
CA ILE A 632 4.17 -37.40 -6.30
C ILE A 632 5.38 -36.66 -5.74
N GLU A 633 5.14 -35.47 -5.19
CA GLU A 633 6.20 -34.60 -4.70
C GLU A 633 5.90 -34.06 -3.29
N LEU A 634 6.96 -33.77 -2.54
CA LEU A 634 6.90 -32.84 -1.43
C LEU A 634 6.97 -31.44 -2.02
N PHE A 635 5.99 -30.60 -1.74
CA PHE A 635 5.84 -29.29 -2.37
C PHE A 635 6.22 -28.17 -1.40
N GLN A 636 7.19 -27.33 -1.79
CA GLN A 636 7.68 -26.19 -1.00
C GLN A 636 8.12 -26.59 0.42
N SER A 637 9.10 -27.46 0.51
CA SER A 637 9.57 -28.06 1.75
C SER A 637 10.38 -27.11 2.63
N VAL A 638 10.26 -27.27 3.94
CA VAL A 638 11.11 -26.63 4.94
C VAL A 638 12.16 -27.62 5.43
N LEU A 639 13.41 -27.20 5.46
CA LEU A 639 14.51 -27.96 6.01
C LEU A 639 14.47 -27.94 7.55
N ILE A 640 14.21 -29.09 8.16
CA ILE A 640 14.14 -29.26 9.62
C ILE A 640 15.50 -29.69 10.18
N GLU A 641 16.15 -30.66 9.53
CA GLU A 641 17.46 -31.17 9.96
C GLU A 641 18.35 -31.46 8.75
N LEU A 642 19.65 -31.24 8.90
CA LEU A 642 20.68 -31.54 7.92
C LEU A 642 21.81 -32.33 8.56
N GLU A 643 22.05 -33.55 8.06
CA GLU A 643 23.18 -34.38 8.42
C GLU A 643 24.10 -34.51 7.20
N LYS A 644 25.41 -34.12 7.41
CA LYS A 644 26.43 -34.14 6.37
C LYS A 644 27.05 -35.52 6.22
#